data_06a9cbfff4f4677378a0db7d08c64243
#
_entry.id   06a9cbfff4f4677378a0db7d08c64243
#
_cell.length_a   1.000
_cell.length_b   1.000
_cell.length_c   1.000
_cell.angle_alpha   90.00
_cell.angle_beta   90.00
_cell.angle_gamma   90.00
#
_symmetry.space_group_name_H-M   'P 1'
#
loop_
_entity.id
_entity.type
_entity.pdbx_description
1 polymer ?
#
loop_
_entity_poly.entity_id
_entity_poly.type
_entity_poly.pdbx_seq_one_letter_code
_entity_poly.pdbx_strand_id
1 'polypeptide(L)'
;AVNVLRAYITFSSSLFIANGLNAEQDIRFNRDIRPIISDNCFACHGFDQNKRKSNLRLDIFEENLIKKKILVPGSPEQSLLYQRITEKNNENLMPPNKTGKALTKKEKEKIRNWIIQGAKYEAHWAYTSVKRPKIPKIKNDLWPRNAIDKFILAKLEANQIEPSKPSLPNILIRRLYFDLIGLPPSIDEIKNINSTSLSNMHRIVDDLLARPQFGERMAIHWLDLVRYGDSNGYHADIEWSVFPYRDYVINAFNENRPFDEFTREQIAGDLLPNASLQQKIGASYNRLNMKSTEGGIQDAEYRVKYSADRVRTTSTTWLGSTLGCAECHDHKFDPFTSKDFYQFSAFFADIKQLGYYPGAQSKGWGEILIAPNEIQSAKLEKLEITLAEISNRLTEDEKKKNNKYKQSLEELNNYKKSIPTVLATVSTKPQVTRILPRGNWMDQSGEIVQPDIPSFLKKTELTKGPARLALANWLIDKDNPLTARVFVNRLWKHFFGSGLSKVLDDFGAQGTTPTHPDLLDWLAAEFMDSGWNIKHMVRLITTSQTYRQSSKTSKALELIDPYNHLIARQSRFRLDAELVRDNALTVSGLLIQKIGGRSVKPYQPAGYWANLHFPQRTYKHDTGSAQYRRGLYTHWQRQFLHPALLAFDAPAREECTVERPRSNTPLAALVMLNDPSQIEAARALAEHILKSNIISLKDQLNALGQQVLSRSFNNKEQILLAKLLREHIEEFESNPSEADKLVSIGLTPVSSEIPKVELAAWISVTRAVLNLHETITRN
;
A
#
# COMPACT_ATOMS: atom_id res chain seq x y z
N ALA A 1 23.14 61.13 41.92
CA ALA A 1 24.09 61.08 43.06
C ALA A 1 23.85 59.76 43.78
N VAL A 2 24.66 58.83 43.57
CA VAL A 2 25.86 58.38 44.30
C VAL A 2 25.57 57.82 45.68
N ASN A 3 25.76 56.59 45.90
CA ASN A 3 26.67 55.75 46.71
C ASN A 3 25.93 54.51 47.21
N VAL A 4 26.34 53.32 46.75
CA VAL A 4 27.37 52.39 47.30
C VAL A 4 27.02 51.89 48.73
N LEU A 5 26.65 50.63 48.84
CA LEU A 5 27.09 49.77 49.96
C LEU A 5 27.31 48.34 49.46
N ARG A 6 28.59 47.91 49.44
CA ARG A 6 29.06 46.52 49.29
C ARG A 6 28.76 45.75 50.59
N ALA A 7 28.05 44.66 50.50
CA ALA A 7 28.06 43.61 51.56
C ALA A 7 28.71 42.37 50.95
N TYR A 8 29.88 42.03 51.49
CA TYR A 8 30.59 40.74 51.27
C TYR A 8 29.82 39.63 51.98
N ILE A 9 29.30 38.67 51.22
CA ILE A 9 28.91 37.38 51.77
C ILE A 9 29.84 36.35 51.13
N THR A 10 30.76 35.85 51.92
CA THR A 10 31.58 34.67 51.62
C THR A 10 30.72 33.44 51.58
N PHE A 11 30.45 32.91 50.38
CA PHE A 11 29.89 31.56 50.22
C PHE A 11 31.03 30.59 49.97
N SER A 12 31.23 29.67 50.90
CA SER A 12 32.14 28.53 50.78
C SER A 12 31.62 27.64 49.65
N SER A 13 32.45 27.50 48.61
CA SER A 13 32.21 26.61 47.46
C SER A 13 32.36 25.18 47.92
N SER A 14 31.27 24.53 48.29
CA SER A 14 31.19 23.07 48.28
C SER A 14 31.01 22.62 46.84
N LEU A 15 32.08 22.11 46.25
CA LEU A 15 32.07 21.45 44.96
C LEU A 15 31.20 20.20 45.07
N PHE A 16 29.92 20.30 44.77
CA PHE A 16 29.11 19.14 44.40
C PHE A 16 29.52 18.74 42.98
N ILE A 17 30.42 17.76 42.87
CA ILE A 17 30.59 16.99 41.68
C ILE A 17 29.28 16.21 41.51
N ALA A 18 28.39 16.75 40.70
CA ALA A 18 27.25 16.04 40.15
C ALA A 18 27.85 14.95 39.22
N ASN A 19 28.11 13.78 39.77
CA ASN A 19 28.21 12.56 39.00
C ASN A 19 26.84 12.38 38.33
N GLY A 20 26.69 12.93 37.12
CA GLY A 20 25.63 12.51 36.18
C GLY A 20 25.83 11.01 35.97
N LEU A 21 25.09 10.22 36.72
CA LEU A 21 24.80 8.85 36.34
C LEU A 21 24.10 8.93 34.97
N ASN A 22 24.91 8.93 33.90
CA ASN A 22 24.45 8.43 32.61
C ASN A 22 23.94 7.03 32.89
N ALA A 23 22.63 6.84 32.96
CA ALA A 23 22.07 5.51 32.93
C ALA A 23 22.66 4.87 31.67
N GLU A 24 23.52 3.90 31.88
CA GLU A 24 24.21 3.18 30.81
C GLU A 24 23.14 2.60 29.90
N GLN A 25 22.98 3.16 28.71
CA GLN A 25 21.89 2.82 27.81
C GLN A 25 22.06 1.33 27.47
N ASP A 26 21.13 0.49 27.85
CA ASP A 26 21.11 -0.93 27.53
C ASP A 26 21.21 -1.09 25.99
N ILE A 27 22.34 -1.62 25.52
CA ILE A 27 22.63 -1.78 24.09
C ILE A 27 22.08 -3.13 23.64
N ARG A 28 21.08 -3.07 22.77
CA ARG A 28 20.45 -4.25 22.19
C ARG A 28 21.02 -4.58 20.84
N PHE A 29 21.32 -5.86 20.61
CA PHE A 29 21.97 -6.31 19.38
C PHE A 29 21.14 -5.93 18.13
N ASN A 30 19.86 -6.25 18.08
CA ASN A 30 19.01 -5.95 16.92
C ASN A 30 18.81 -4.46 16.67
N ARG A 31 18.73 -3.64 17.73
CA ARG A 31 18.47 -2.21 17.62
C ARG A 31 19.73 -1.40 17.30
N ASP A 32 20.85 -1.71 17.96
CA ASP A 32 22.01 -0.83 18.00
C ASP A 32 23.23 -1.38 17.25
N ILE A 33 23.39 -2.70 17.18
CA ILE A 33 24.59 -3.37 16.67
C ILE A 33 24.36 -4.00 15.30
N ARG A 34 23.26 -4.77 15.14
CA ARG A 34 22.96 -5.44 13.88
C ARG A 34 22.95 -4.49 12.67
N PRO A 35 22.37 -3.28 12.71
CA PRO A 35 22.43 -2.36 11.58
C PRO A 35 23.87 -1.99 11.21
N ILE A 36 24.73 -1.75 12.20
CA ILE A 36 26.13 -1.38 11.97
C ILE A 36 26.90 -2.52 11.30
N ILE A 37 26.80 -3.75 11.84
CA ILE A 37 27.55 -4.89 11.30
C ILE A 37 26.94 -5.42 9.99
N SER A 38 25.63 -5.28 9.78
CA SER A 38 24.98 -5.62 8.53
C SER A 38 25.54 -4.77 7.39
N ASP A 39 25.56 -3.45 7.58
CA ASP A 39 26.07 -2.54 6.56
C ASP A 39 27.56 -2.71 6.27
N ASN A 40 28.36 -2.94 7.30
CA ASN A 40 29.81 -2.87 7.19
C ASN A 40 30.50 -4.23 7.08
N CYS A 41 29.90 -5.33 7.57
CA CYS A 41 30.58 -6.61 7.78
C CYS A 41 29.94 -7.78 7.03
N PHE A 42 28.58 -7.88 6.92
CA PHE A 42 27.89 -9.07 6.42
C PHE A 42 28.20 -9.40 4.96
N ALA A 43 28.58 -8.42 4.15
CA ALA A 43 29.00 -8.67 2.77
C ALA A 43 30.18 -9.67 2.66
N CYS A 44 31.03 -9.75 3.72
CA CYS A 44 32.19 -10.63 3.79
C CYS A 44 32.15 -11.59 4.99
N HIS A 45 31.32 -11.34 5.99
CA HIS A 45 31.23 -12.11 7.23
C HIS A 45 29.76 -12.43 7.59
N GLY A 46 28.93 -12.73 6.58
CA GLY A 46 27.51 -13.05 6.70
C GLY A 46 27.16 -14.42 6.10
N PHE A 47 25.94 -14.50 5.56
CA PHE A 47 25.33 -15.75 5.07
C PHE A 47 26.00 -16.34 3.83
N ASP A 48 26.37 -15.50 2.86
CA ASP A 48 26.88 -15.93 1.56
C ASP A 48 28.20 -16.69 1.70
N GLN A 49 28.15 -18.02 1.59
CA GLN A 49 29.32 -18.90 1.69
C GLN A 49 30.36 -18.59 0.61
N ASN A 50 29.94 -18.18 -0.56
CA ASN A 50 30.83 -17.95 -1.71
C ASN A 50 31.67 -16.68 -1.52
N LYS A 51 31.15 -15.70 -0.79
CA LYS A 51 31.83 -14.43 -0.49
C LYS A 51 32.44 -14.37 0.89
N ARG A 52 32.11 -15.32 1.77
CA ARG A 52 32.55 -15.36 3.15
C ARG A 52 34.07 -15.45 3.28
N LYS A 53 34.64 -14.51 4.01
CA LYS A 53 36.08 -14.48 4.30
C LYS A 53 36.36 -15.10 5.64
N SER A 54 37.48 -15.84 5.71
CA SER A 54 37.99 -16.52 6.94
C SER A 54 36.97 -17.47 7.58
N ASN A 55 35.96 -17.90 6.84
CA ASN A 55 34.82 -18.69 7.35
C ASN A 55 34.21 -18.10 8.64
N LEU A 56 34.18 -16.75 8.73
CA LEU A 56 33.65 -16.00 9.87
C LEU A 56 32.23 -15.54 9.61
N ARG A 57 31.34 -15.81 10.60
CA ARG A 57 29.95 -15.33 10.63
C ARG A 57 29.80 -14.36 11.83
N LEU A 58 29.34 -13.14 11.50
CA LEU A 58 29.01 -12.11 12.49
C LEU A 58 27.50 -11.87 12.60
N ASP A 59 26.72 -12.51 11.74
CA ASP A 59 25.27 -12.42 11.68
C ASP A 59 24.55 -13.30 12.71
N ILE A 60 25.22 -14.33 13.19
CA ILE A 60 24.74 -15.26 14.22
C ILE A 60 25.80 -15.43 15.32
N PHE A 61 25.33 -15.87 16.49
CA PHE A 61 26.26 -16.27 17.54
C PHE A 61 26.77 -17.69 17.26
N GLU A 62 28.08 -17.85 17.18
CA GLU A 62 28.76 -19.13 17.13
C GLU A 62 29.79 -19.20 18.27
N GLU A 63 29.93 -20.35 18.92
CA GLU A 63 30.96 -20.54 19.97
C GLU A 63 32.37 -20.22 19.49
N ASN A 64 32.65 -20.40 18.21
CA ASN A 64 33.89 -20.05 17.56
C ASN A 64 34.27 -18.57 17.71
N LEU A 65 33.28 -17.67 17.84
CA LEU A 65 33.53 -16.25 18.10
C LEU A 65 34.25 -16.04 19.41
N ILE A 66 33.91 -16.83 20.42
CA ILE A 66 34.54 -16.78 21.74
C ILE A 66 35.86 -17.57 21.72
N LYS A 67 35.86 -18.81 21.22
CA LYS A 67 37.04 -19.67 21.16
C LYS A 67 38.22 -19.02 20.42
N LYS A 68 37.93 -18.29 19.33
CA LYS A 68 38.96 -17.57 18.54
C LYS A 68 39.18 -16.13 19.01
N LYS A 69 38.62 -15.72 20.14
CA LYS A 69 38.70 -14.35 20.68
C LYS A 69 38.25 -13.27 19.70
N ILE A 70 37.36 -13.64 18.75
CA ILE A 70 36.72 -12.64 17.87
C ILE A 70 35.89 -11.68 18.71
N LEU A 71 35.16 -12.23 19.69
CA LEU A 71 34.45 -11.52 20.75
C LEU A 71 34.87 -12.08 22.10
N VAL A 72 35.23 -11.19 23.01
CA VAL A 72 35.48 -11.51 24.41
C VAL A 72 34.50 -10.70 25.24
N PRO A 73 33.37 -11.29 25.69
CA PRO A 73 32.37 -10.60 26.48
C PRO A 73 32.99 -9.85 27.67
N GLY A 74 32.61 -8.59 27.85
CA GLY A 74 33.16 -7.71 28.89
C GLY A 74 34.51 -7.06 28.57
N SER A 75 35.19 -7.47 27.49
CA SER A 75 36.58 -7.03 27.22
C SER A 75 36.78 -6.61 25.77
N PRO A 76 36.42 -5.36 25.40
CA PRO A 76 36.53 -4.85 24.01
C PRO A 76 38.00 -4.95 23.51
N GLU A 77 38.96 -4.53 24.30
CA GLU A 77 40.37 -4.47 23.95
C GLU A 77 40.98 -5.86 23.68
N GLN A 78 40.36 -6.93 24.22
CA GLN A 78 40.74 -8.33 23.96
C GLN A 78 39.96 -8.94 22.79
N SER A 79 38.91 -8.26 22.31
CA SER A 79 38.07 -8.69 21.21
C SER A 79 38.69 -8.31 19.86
N LEU A 80 39.06 -9.32 19.06
CA LEU A 80 39.66 -9.10 17.75
C LEU A 80 38.74 -8.22 16.83
N LEU A 81 37.41 -8.37 16.96
CA LEU A 81 36.46 -7.50 16.27
C LEU A 81 36.72 -6.01 16.57
N TYR A 82 36.86 -5.66 17.87
CA TYR A 82 37.08 -4.27 18.27
C TYR A 82 38.48 -3.78 17.89
N GLN A 83 39.52 -4.60 18.03
CA GLN A 83 40.86 -4.28 17.57
C GLN A 83 40.87 -3.96 16.07
N ARG A 84 40.25 -4.79 15.25
CA ARG A 84 40.22 -4.61 13.79
C ARG A 84 39.46 -3.35 13.33
N ILE A 85 38.36 -2.98 13.97
CA ILE A 85 37.63 -1.77 13.60
C ILE A 85 38.29 -0.49 14.13
N THR A 86 39.20 -0.58 15.08
CA THR A 86 39.96 0.55 15.66
C THR A 86 41.40 0.63 15.19
N GLU A 87 41.86 -0.32 14.40
CA GLU A 87 43.20 -0.41 13.86
C GLU A 87 43.58 0.83 13.07
N LYS A 88 44.85 1.26 13.24
CA LYS A 88 45.43 2.40 12.51
C LYS A 88 46.14 1.97 11.24
N ASN A 89 46.64 0.74 11.20
CA ASN A 89 47.27 0.18 10.00
C ASN A 89 46.20 -0.27 9.01
N ASN A 90 46.21 0.33 7.83
CA ASN A 90 45.24 0.09 6.75
C ASN A 90 45.17 -1.39 6.30
N GLU A 91 46.23 -2.17 6.44
CA GLU A 91 46.25 -3.59 6.05
C GLU A 91 45.37 -4.45 6.95
N ASN A 92 45.29 -4.08 8.21
CA ASN A 92 44.55 -4.82 9.25
C ASN A 92 43.18 -4.21 9.59
N LEU A 93 42.91 -3.00 9.10
CA LEU A 93 41.66 -2.29 9.37
C LEU A 93 40.45 -3.01 8.74
N MET A 94 39.35 -3.07 9.50
CA MET A 94 38.05 -3.55 9.02
C MET A 94 36.95 -2.49 9.20
N PRO A 95 36.12 -2.26 8.19
CA PRO A 95 36.19 -2.81 6.82
C PRO A 95 37.46 -2.32 6.08
N PRO A 96 37.96 -3.12 5.10
CA PRO A 96 39.11 -2.69 4.30
C PRO A 96 38.81 -1.43 3.49
N ASN A 97 39.73 -0.45 3.41
CA ASN A 97 39.56 0.83 2.74
C ASN A 97 39.06 0.71 1.29
N LYS A 98 39.48 -0.34 0.56
CA LYS A 98 39.02 -0.62 -0.82
C LYS A 98 37.52 -0.86 -0.96
N THR A 99 36.82 -1.08 0.15
CA THR A 99 35.35 -1.26 0.14
C THR A 99 34.59 0.06 0.12
N GLY A 100 35.26 1.19 0.35
CA GLY A 100 34.63 2.52 0.50
C GLY A 100 33.80 2.66 1.79
N LYS A 101 33.88 1.70 2.73
CA LYS A 101 33.14 1.69 3.98
C LYS A 101 34.06 2.00 5.17
N ALA A 102 33.53 2.77 6.11
CA ALA A 102 34.22 3.11 7.35
C ALA A 102 33.22 3.33 8.48
N LEU A 103 33.51 2.76 9.66
CA LEU A 103 32.69 3.01 10.85
C LEU A 103 33.00 4.38 11.44
N THR A 104 31.96 5.10 11.79
CA THR A 104 32.04 6.35 12.55
C THR A 104 32.52 6.12 13.98
N LYS A 105 33.02 7.17 14.64
CA LYS A 105 33.40 7.10 16.06
C LYS A 105 32.26 6.62 16.94
N LYS A 106 31.03 7.09 16.69
CA LYS A 106 29.84 6.70 17.44
C LYS A 106 29.47 5.22 17.27
N GLU A 107 29.62 4.66 16.07
CA GLU A 107 29.38 3.24 15.81
C GLU A 107 30.41 2.35 16.49
N LYS A 108 31.70 2.73 16.45
CA LYS A 108 32.77 2.05 17.17
C LYS A 108 32.49 2.03 18.68
N GLU A 109 32.04 3.14 19.24
CA GLU A 109 31.67 3.28 20.64
C GLU A 109 30.47 2.41 21.02
N LYS A 110 29.44 2.34 20.16
CA LYS A 110 28.33 1.41 20.39
C LYS A 110 28.78 -0.05 20.43
N ILE A 111 29.61 -0.47 19.48
CA ILE A 111 30.18 -1.84 19.48
C ILE A 111 31.01 -2.08 20.74
N ARG A 112 31.82 -1.11 21.16
CA ARG A 112 32.57 -1.19 22.41
C ARG A 112 31.69 -1.44 23.62
N ASN A 113 30.66 -0.62 23.78
CA ASN A 113 29.76 -0.71 24.92
C ASN A 113 28.91 -1.99 24.88
N TRP A 114 28.51 -2.48 23.70
CA TRP A 114 27.87 -3.79 23.56
C TRP A 114 28.78 -4.94 24.05
N ILE A 115 30.04 -4.89 23.68
CA ILE A 115 31.01 -5.90 24.15
C ILE A 115 31.18 -5.82 25.67
N ILE A 116 31.26 -4.62 26.26
CA ILE A 116 31.32 -4.42 27.73
C ILE A 116 30.09 -5.03 28.40
N GLN A 117 28.91 -4.87 27.81
CA GLN A 117 27.64 -5.41 28.32
C GLN A 117 27.47 -6.93 28.06
N GLY A 118 28.52 -7.61 27.59
CA GLY A 118 28.53 -9.07 27.44
C GLY A 118 28.31 -9.59 26.04
N ALA A 119 28.31 -8.73 25.00
CA ALA A 119 28.17 -9.08 23.58
C ALA A 119 27.01 -10.04 23.29
N LYS A 120 25.87 -9.79 23.91
CA LYS A 120 24.67 -10.65 23.76
C LYS A 120 24.07 -10.50 22.37
N TYR A 121 24.00 -11.63 21.66
CA TYR A 121 23.27 -11.70 20.37
C TYR A 121 21.78 -11.87 20.59
N GLU A 122 20.99 -11.32 19.69
CA GLU A 122 19.55 -11.53 19.60
C GLU A 122 19.23 -12.17 18.24
N ALA A 123 18.32 -13.14 18.21
CA ALA A 123 17.72 -13.59 16.93
C ALA A 123 17.06 -12.40 16.23
N HIS A 124 17.07 -12.40 14.89
CA HIS A 124 16.47 -11.28 14.16
C HIS A 124 14.99 -11.17 14.50
N TRP A 125 14.55 -9.97 14.90
CA TRP A 125 13.20 -9.72 15.41
C TRP A 125 12.10 -10.22 14.45
N ALA A 126 12.31 -10.05 13.14
CA ALA A 126 11.34 -10.42 12.12
C ALA A 126 11.18 -11.93 11.94
N TYR A 127 12.21 -12.72 12.28
CA TYR A 127 12.24 -14.18 12.04
C TYR A 127 11.95 -15.01 13.31
N THR A 128 11.56 -14.36 14.40
CA THR A 128 11.06 -15.02 15.61
C THR A 128 9.54 -15.08 15.60
N SER A 129 8.95 -16.19 16.10
CA SER A 129 7.48 -16.31 16.23
C SER A 129 6.89 -15.11 16.96
N VAL A 130 5.74 -14.66 16.51
CA VAL A 130 4.98 -13.61 17.18
C VAL A 130 4.60 -14.06 18.58
N LYS A 131 4.93 -13.26 19.57
CA LYS A 131 4.49 -13.46 20.96
C LYS A 131 3.70 -12.24 21.38
N ARG A 132 2.56 -12.46 22.06
CA ARG A 132 1.76 -11.33 22.58
C ARG A 132 2.51 -10.66 23.74
N PRO A 133 3.00 -9.41 23.60
CA PRO A 133 3.65 -8.72 24.69
C PRO A 133 2.65 -8.31 25.78
N LYS A 134 3.13 -8.17 27.00
CA LYS A 134 2.33 -7.57 28.08
C LYS A 134 2.10 -6.09 27.80
N ILE A 135 0.87 -5.63 28.02
CA ILE A 135 0.55 -4.21 27.94
C ILE A 135 1.35 -3.44 28.99
N PRO A 136 2.11 -2.40 28.58
CA PRO A 136 2.99 -1.68 29.50
C PRO A 136 2.20 -0.90 30.57
N LYS A 137 2.84 -0.72 31.73
CA LYS A 137 2.34 0.22 32.75
C LYS A 137 2.67 1.65 32.32
N ILE A 138 1.76 2.56 32.61
CA ILE A 138 1.85 3.99 32.28
C ILE A 138 1.58 4.83 33.54
N LYS A 139 1.98 6.09 33.51
CA LYS A 139 1.73 7.04 34.62
C LYS A 139 0.37 7.72 34.50
N ASN A 140 0.00 8.10 33.27
CA ASN A 140 -1.27 8.79 32.98
C ASN A 140 -2.34 7.82 32.48
N ASP A 141 -3.12 7.23 33.39
CA ASP A 141 -4.19 6.28 33.05
C ASP A 141 -5.45 6.94 32.43
N LEU A 142 -5.53 8.27 32.40
CA LEU A 142 -6.72 8.99 31.88
C LEU A 142 -6.65 9.20 30.36
N TRP A 143 -5.45 9.18 29.76
CA TRP A 143 -5.28 9.45 28.35
C TRP A 143 -5.66 8.26 27.44
N PRO A 144 -5.28 7.00 27.75
CA PRO A 144 -5.53 5.87 26.86
C PRO A 144 -7.00 5.49 26.77
N ARG A 145 -7.39 5.00 25.59
CA ARG A 145 -8.71 4.42 25.31
C ARG A 145 -8.65 2.92 25.06
N ASN A 146 -7.50 2.43 24.57
CA ASN A 146 -7.27 1.01 24.32
C ASN A 146 -5.78 0.65 24.50
N ALA A 147 -5.42 -0.60 24.19
CA ALA A 147 -4.06 -1.10 24.38
C ALA A 147 -3.01 -0.36 23.50
N ILE A 148 -3.36 0.04 22.27
CA ILE A 148 -2.46 0.82 21.39
C ILE A 148 -1.94 2.05 22.12
N ASP A 149 -2.84 2.77 22.75
CA ASP A 149 -2.51 4.02 23.43
C ASP A 149 -1.54 3.80 24.58
N LYS A 150 -1.62 2.67 25.29
CA LYS A 150 -0.72 2.35 26.39
C LYS A 150 0.71 2.10 25.89
N PHE A 151 0.88 1.41 24.75
CA PHE A 151 2.20 1.23 24.14
C PHE A 151 2.82 2.55 23.68
N ILE A 152 2.01 3.41 23.05
CA ILE A 152 2.46 4.72 22.59
C ILE A 152 2.81 5.62 23.79
N LEU A 153 1.91 5.73 24.77
CA LEU A 153 2.10 6.58 25.92
C LEU A 153 3.31 6.16 26.76
N ALA A 154 3.50 4.86 27.01
CA ALA A 154 4.66 4.37 27.75
C ALA A 154 5.98 4.84 27.13
N LYS A 155 6.06 4.84 25.79
CA LYS A 155 7.24 5.31 25.08
C LYS A 155 7.39 6.83 25.11
N LEU A 156 6.30 7.57 25.02
CA LEU A 156 6.28 9.03 25.15
C LEU A 156 6.73 9.45 26.58
N GLU A 157 6.19 8.80 27.61
CA GLU A 157 6.58 9.06 29.01
C GLU A 157 8.06 8.76 29.28
N ALA A 158 8.60 7.67 28.69
CA ALA A 158 10.01 7.34 28.80
C ALA A 158 10.93 8.38 28.14
N ASN A 159 10.42 9.12 27.16
CA ASN A 159 11.13 10.22 26.48
C ASN A 159 10.73 11.60 26.98
N GLN A 160 9.90 11.71 28.01
CA GLN A 160 9.39 12.98 28.59
C GLN A 160 8.68 13.86 27.56
N ILE A 161 7.91 13.22 26.65
CA ILE A 161 7.14 13.89 25.59
C ILE A 161 5.66 13.74 25.87
N GLU A 162 4.93 14.83 25.81
CA GLU A 162 3.48 14.84 25.93
C GLU A 162 2.82 14.54 24.56
N PRO A 163 1.78 13.70 24.52
CA PRO A 163 1.02 13.48 23.30
C PRO A 163 0.26 14.75 22.90
N SER A 164 0.09 14.98 21.61
CA SER A 164 -0.69 16.11 21.08
C SER A 164 -2.15 16.04 21.53
N LYS A 165 -2.75 17.21 21.72
CA LYS A 165 -4.19 17.33 22.01
C LYS A 165 -5.01 16.68 20.90
N PRO A 166 -6.24 16.25 21.18
CA PRO A 166 -7.13 15.74 20.14
C PRO A 166 -7.33 16.76 19.01
N SER A 167 -7.51 16.28 17.81
CA SER A 167 -7.87 17.09 16.64
C SER A 167 -9.25 17.73 16.81
N LEU A 168 -9.50 18.84 16.11
CA LEU A 168 -10.84 19.42 16.04
C LEU A 168 -11.82 18.41 15.42
N PRO A 169 -13.09 18.41 15.84
CA PRO A 169 -14.08 17.42 15.40
C PRO A 169 -14.20 17.30 13.88
N ASN A 170 -14.34 18.41 13.17
CA ASN A 170 -14.46 18.44 11.72
C ASN A 170 -13.22 17.88 11.01
N ILE A 171 -12.02 18.16 11.50
CA ILE A 171 -10.77 17.62 10.96
C ILE A 171 -10.71 16.11 11.21
N LEU A 172 -11.06 15.67 12.41
CA LEU A 172 -11.06 14.24 12.78
C LEU A 172 -12.05 13.45 11.91
N ILE A 173 -13.25 13.97 11.68
CA ILE A 173 -14.27 13.33 10.85
C ILE A 173 -13.82 13.28 9.40
N ARG A 174 -13.33 14.39 8.84
CA ARG A 174 -12.77 14.40 7.48
C ARG A 174 -11.65 13.36 7.32
N ARG A 175 -10.78 13.22 8.32
CA ARG A 175 -9.73 12.19 8.36
C ARG A 175 -10.32 10.78 8.32
N LEU A 176 -11.31 10.47 9.17
CA LEU A 176 -11.97 9.16 9.19
C LEU A 176 -12.60 8.80 7.86
N TYR A 177 -13.29 9.74 7.23
CA TYR A 177 -13.95 9.53 5.95
C TYR A 177 -12.94 9.20 4.85
N PHE A 178 -11.83 9.96 4.73
CA PHE A 178 -10.79 9.63 3.77
C PHE A 178 -10.06 8.32 4.07
N ASP A 179 -9.82 8.02 5.33
CA ASP A 179 -9.10 6.80 5.72
C ASP A 179 -9.97 5.56 5.53
N LEU A 180 -11.26 5.61 5.83
CA LEU A 180 -12.14 4.43 5.82
C LEU A 180 -12.87 4.23 4.49
N ILE A 181 -13.33 5.29 3.84
CA ILE A 181 -14.13 5.20 2.61
C ILE A 181 -13.53 5.95 1.42
N GLY A 182 -12.47 6.75 1.63
CA GLY A 182 -11.76 7.48 0.57
C GLY A 182 -12.53 8.67 -0.01
N LEU A 183 -13.58 9.13 0.65
CA LEU A 183 -14.46 10.25 0.23
C LEU A 183 -14.54 11.27 1.36
N PRO A 184 -14.77 12.57 1.06
CA PRO A 184 -15.05 13.56 2.09
C PRO A 184 -16.45 13.34 2.69
N PRO A 185 -16.68 13.77 3.95
CA PRO A 185 -18.03 13.82 4.52
C PRO A 185 -18.88 14.90 3.85
N SER A 186 -20.18 14.69 3.78
CA SER A 186 -21.14 15.73 3.39
C SER A 186 -21.29 16.80 4.48
N ILE A 187 -21.84 17.96 4.12
CA ILE A 187 -22.13 19.04 5.09
C ILE A 187 -23.09 18.56 6.19
N ASP A 188 -24.07 17.75 5.84
CA ASP A 188 -25.05 17.24 6.82
C ASP A 188 -24.43 16.22 7.76
N GLU A 189 -23.53 15.35 7.24
CA GLU A 189 -22.77 14.44 8.08
C GLU A 189 -21.89 15.19 9.09
N ILE A 190 -21.28 16.31 8.70
CA ILE A 190 -20.49 17.16 9.61
C ILE A 190 -21.38 17.82 10.66
N LYS A 191 -22.52 18.41 10.26
CA LYS A 191 -23.46 19.08 11.16
C LYS A 191 -24.08 18.14 12.19
N ASN A 192 -24.34 16.90 11.80
CA ASN A 192 -24.95 15.88 12.67
C ASN A 192 -23.98 15.30 13.71
N ILE A 193 -22.70 15.67 13.66
CA ILE A 193 -21.72 15.23 14.64
C ILE A 193 -21.62 16.19 15.81
N ASN A 194 -22.49 15.97 16.81
CA ASN A 194 -22.59 16.83 17.98
C ASN A 194 -21.42 16.67 18.97
N SER A 195 -20.69 15.57 18.90
CA SER A 195 -19.54 15.34 19.80
C SER A 195 -18.60 14.26 19.25
N THR A 196 -17.34 14.33 19.67
CA THR A 196 -16.34 13.27 19.44
C THR A 196 -16.15 12.41 20.69
N SER A 197 -17.21 12.21 21.50
CA SER A 197 -17.21 11.24 22.59
C SER A 197 -16.83 9.83 22.09
N LEU A 198 -16.40 8.95 22.98
CA LEU A 198 -15.96 7.61 22.58
C LEU A 198 -17.10 6.80 21.93
N SER A 199 -18.30 6.84 22.52
CA SER A 199 -19.49 6.15 22.00
C SER A 199 -19.87 6.65 20.60
N ASN A 200 -19.85 7.97 20.40
CA ASN A 200 -20.15 8.56 19.09
C ASN A 200 -19.08 8.20 18.05
N MET A 201 -17.81 8.20 18.43
CA MET A 201 -16.72 7.77 17.54
C MET A 201 -16.85 6.31 17.12
N HIS A 202 -17.22 5.42 18.05
CA HIS A 202 -17.47 4.01 17.71
C HIS A 202 -18.60 3.89 16.70
N ARG A 203 -19.72 4.59 16.91
CA ARG A 203 -20.85 4.58 15.97
C ARG A 203 -20.46 5.07 14.58
N ILE A 204 -19.72 6.18 14.47
CA ILE A 204 -19.26 6.73 13.19
C ILE A 204 -18.34 5.73 12.48
N VAL A 205 -17.40 5.13 13.19
CA VAL A 205 -16.48 4.14 12.63
C VAL A 205 -17.25 2.91 12.15
N ASP A 206 -18.19 2.41 12.95
CA ASP A 206 -19.00 1.23 12.60
C ASP A 206 -19.89 1.52 11.38
N ASP A 207 -20.50 2.70 11.28
CA ASP A 207 -21.26 3.16 10.10
C ASP A 207 -20.38 3.21 8.83
N LEU A 208 -19.16 3.75 8.93
CA LEU A 208 -18.24 3.83 7.79
C LEU A 208 -17.73 2.45 7.38
N LEU A 209 -17.46 1.54 8.34
CA LEU A 209 -17.06 0.16 8.06
C LEU A 209 -18.17 -0.67 7.41
N ALA A 210 -19.44 -0.28 7.59
CA ALA A 210 -20.58 -0.94 6.94
C ALA A 210 -20.82 -0.46 5.51
N ARG A 211 -20.26 0.70 5.11
CA ARG A 211 -20.44 1.26 3.76
C ARG A 211 -19.67 0.47 2.72
N PRO A 212 -20.23 0.22 1.53
CA PRO A 212 -19.55 -0.52 0.47
C PRO A 212 -18.29 0.19 -0.07
N GLN A 213 -18.15 1.49 0.16
CA GLN A 213 -16.96 2.27 -0.18
C GLN A 213 -15.73 1.90 0.67
N PHE A 214 -15.93 1.23 1.82
CA PHE A 214 -14.83 0.69 2.62
C PHE A 214 -13.98 -0.30 1.81
N GLY A 215 -14.62 -1.25 1.14
CA GLY A 215 -13.91 -2.21 0.30
C GLY A 215 -13.17 -1.54 -0.86
N GLU A 216 -13.77 -0.51 -1.49
CA GLU A 216 -13.10 0.26 -2.53
C GLU A 216 -11.84 0.94 -1.99
N ARG A 217 -11.90 1.54 -0.80
CA ARG A 217 -10.75 2.21 -0.18
C ARG A 217 -9.61 1.24 0.16
N MET A 218 -9.94 0.10 0.73
CA MET A 218 -8.94 -0.93 1.09
C MET A 218 -8.34 -1.60 -0.15
N ALA A 219 -9.11 -1.74 -1.23
CA ALA A 219 -8.64 -2.35 -2.47
C ALA A 219 -7.52 -1.57 -3.16
N ILE A 220 -7.45 -0.23 -3.05
CA ILE A 220 -6.47 0.60 -3.77
C ILE A 220 -5.05 0.06 -3.59
N HIS A 221 -4.59 -0.08 -2.35
CA HIS A 221 -3.24 -0.54 -2.05
C HIS A 221 -3.04 -2.04 -2.28
N TRP A 222 -4.09 -2.85 -2.09
CA TRP A 222 -4.02 -4.27 -2.42
C TRP A 222 -3.79 -4.50 -3.90
N LEU A 223 -4.45 -3.72 -4.76
CA LEU A 223 -4.29 -3.80 -6.22
C LEU A 223 -2.87 -3.41 -6.68
N ASP A 224 -2.17 -2.52 -5.96
CA ASP A 224 -0.76 -2.22 -6.19
C ASP A 224 0.14 -3.41 -5.83
N LEU A 225 -0.10 -4.05 -4.68
CA LEU A 225 0.65 -5.23 -4.23
C LEU A 225 0.55 -6.38 -5.22
N VAL A 226 -0.65 -6.63 -5.74
CA VAL A 226 -0.89 -7.74 -6.67
C VAL A 226 -0.70 -7.35 -8.14
N ARG A 227 -0.19 -6.14 -8.42
CA ARG A 227 0.09 -5.62 -9.78
C ARG A 227 -1.11 -5.71 -10.73
N TYR A 228 -2.31 -5.42 -10.22
CA TYR A 228 -3.52 -5.36 -11.04
C TYR A 228 -3.40 -4.32 -12.16
N GLY A 229 -3.73 -4.69 -13.39
CA GLY A 229 -3.78 -3.78 -14.53
C GLY A 229 -4.76 -4.27 -15.58
N ASP A 230 -5.36 -3.34 -16.32
CA ASP A 230 -6.29 -3.63 -17.41
C ASP A 230 -5.56 -3.88 -18.74
N SER A 231 -4.23 -4.04 -18.70
CA SER A 231 -3.39 -4.37 -19.85
C SER A 231 -2.30 -5.39 -19.47
N ASN A 232 -1.74 -6.07 -20.49
CA ASN A 232 -0.78 -7.14 -20.27
C ASN A 232 0.65 -6.69 -19.98
N GLY A 233 0.97 -5.42 -20.16
CA GLY A 233 2.34 -4.88 -20.06
C GLY A 233 3.22 -5.28 -21.23
N TYR A 234 4.54 -5.12 -21.07
CA TYR A 234 5.55 -5.28 -22.12
C TYR A 234 5.28 -4.38 -23.33
N HIS A 235 5.97 -4.60 -24.45
CA HIS A 235 5.93 -3.71 -25.62
C HIS A 235 4.53 -3.47 -26.19
N ALA A 236 3.74 -4.51 -26.34
CA ALA A 236 2.42 -4.40 -26.94
C ALA A 236 1.36 -3.79 -26.00
N ASP A 237 1.53 -3.99 -24.71
CA ASP A 237 0.65 -3.52 -23.62
C ASP A 237 -0.85 -3.60 -23.97
N ILE A 238 -1.28 -4.78 -24.47
CA ILE A 238 -2.62 -5.03 -24.99
C ILE A 238 -3.64 -5.03 -23.86
N GLU A 239 -4.76 -4.39 -24.09
CA GLU A 239 -5.90 -4.32 -23.18
C GLU A 239 -6.50 -5.72 -22.93
N TRP A 240 -6.74 -6.04 -21.66
CA TRP A 240 -7.43 -7.25 -21.24
C TRP A 240 -8.43 -6.96 -20.13
N SER A 241 -9.43 -7.82 -20.00
CA SER A 241 -10.46 -7.64 -18.95
C SER A 241 -10.13 -8.54 -17.77
N VAL A 242 -9.77 -7.93 -16.61
CA VAL A 242 -9.52 -8.64 -15.36
C VAL A 242 -10.29 -8.02 -14.17
N PHE A 243 -11.20 -7.09 -14.45
CA PHE A 243 -11.92 -6.37 -13.42
C PHE A 243 -12.74 -7.24 -12.44
N PRO A 244 -13.19 -8.47 -12.78
CA PRO A 244 -13.85 -9.32 -11.79
C PRO A 244 -12.94 -9.65 -10.58
N TYR A 245 -11.62 -9.70 -10.79
CA TYR A 245 -10.68 -9.84 -9.69
C TYR A 245 -10.65 -8.60 -8.77
N ARG A 246 -10.68 -7.39 -9.33
CA ARG A 246 -10.81 -6.17 -8.52
C ARG A 246 -12.09 -6.17 -7.71
N ASP A 247 -13.20 -6.55 -8.35
CA ASP A 247 -14.51 -6.62 -7.71
C ASP A 247 -14.52 -7.68 -6.59
N TYR A 248 -13.87 -8.84 -6.80
CA TYR A 248 -13.65 -9.83 -5.75
C TYR A 248 -12.89 -9.24 -4.55
N VAL A 249 -11.81 -8.48 -4.77
CA VAL A 249 -11.04 -7.84 -3.69
C VAL A 249 -11.90 -6.83 -2.91
N ILE A 250 -12.67 -5.99 -3.60
CA ILE A 250 -13.59 -5.03 -2.98
C ILE A 250 -14.61 -5.76 -2.10
N ASN A 251 -15.22 -6.81 -2.62
CA ASN A 251 -16.23 -7.59 -1.90
C ASN A 251 -15.63 -8.31 -0.69
N ALA A 252 -14.44 -8.90 -0.81
CA ALA A 252 -13.77 -9.58 0.29
C ALA A 252 -13.52 -8.62 1.49
N PHE A 253 -13.11 -7.38 1.24
CA PHE A 253 -12.96 -6.37 2.31
C PHE A 253 -14.32 -5.93 2.88
N ASN A 254 -15.35 -5.77 2.05
CA ASN A 254 -16.69 -5.38 2.50
C ASN A 254 -17.35 -6.47 3.38
N GLU A 255 -17.21 -7.72 2.98
CA GLU A 255 -17.68 -8.89 3.72
C GLU A 255 -16.85 -9.16 4.99
N ASN A 256 -15.77 -8.42 5.18
CA ASN A 256 -14.79 -8.66 6.24
C ASN A 256 -14.27 -10.10 6.21
N ARG A 257 -13.97 -10.62 5.02
CA ARG A 257 -13.43 -11.96 4.85
C ARG A 257 -12.16 -12.10 5.68
N PRO A 258 -12.04 -13.12 6.52
CA PRO A 258 -10.82 -13.35 7.31
C PRO A 258 -9.58 -13.35 6.41
N PHE A 259 -8.52 -12.65 6.82
CA PHE A 259 -7.34 -12.49 5.97
C PHE A 259 -6.64 -13.80 5.64
N ASP A 260 -6.76 -14.81 6.49
CA ASP A 260 -6.26 -16.15 6.23
C ASP A 260 -7.06 -16.86 5.11
N GLU A 261 -8.39 -16.73 5.09
CA GLU A 261 -9.23 -17.22 3.98
C GLU A 261 -8.93 -16.47 2.70
N PHE A 262 -8.87 -15.14 2.77
CA PHE A 262 -8.51 -14.28 1.65
C PHE A 262 -7.14 -14.66 1.06
N THR A 263 -6.15 -15.01 1.90
CA THR A 263 -4.83 -15.48 1.47
C THR A 263 -4.91 -16.83 0.76
N ARG A 264 -5.66 -17.80 1.33
CA ARG A 264 -5.85 -19.12 0.70
C ARG A 264 -6.49 -18.99 -0.68
N GLU A 265 -7.50 -18.14 -0.80
CA GLU A 265 -8.22 -17.91 -2.06
C GLU A 265 -7.33 -17.24 -3.11
N GLN A 266 -6.43 -16.33 -2.73
CA GLN A 266 -5.49 -15.68 -3.64
C GLN A 266 -4.45 -16.69 -4.18
N ILE A 267 -3.86 -17.48 -3.31
CA ILE A 267 -2.74 -18.38 -3.68
C ILE A 267 -3.25 -19.68 -4.32
N ALA A 268 -4.34 -20.23 -3.81
CA ALA A 268 -4.78 -21.59 -4.11
C ALA A 268 -6.31 -21.75 -4.20
N GLY A 269 -7.06 -20.70 -4.48
CA GLY A 269 -8.52 -20.72 -4.50
C GLY A 269 -9.11 -21.73 -5.50
N ASP A 270 -8.41 -22.00 -6.60
CA ASP A 270 -8.77 -23.02 -7.59
C ASP A 270 -8.54 -24.48 -7.10
N LEU A 271 -7.77 -24.65 -6.04
CA LEU A 271 -7.42 -25.95 -5.45
C LEU A 271 -8.24 -26.28 -4.18
N LEU A 272 -9.11 -25.37 -3.76
CA LEU A 272 -9.97 -25.61 -2.60
C LEU A 272 -11.04 -26.67 -2.94
N PRO A 273 -11.44 -27.51 -1.99
CA PRO A 273 -12.52 -28.48 -2.20
C PRO A 273 -13.81 -27.76 -2.64
N ASN A 274 -14.41 -28.21 -3.74
CA ASN A 274 -15.63 -27.60 -4.30
C ASN A 274 -15.53 -26.09 -4.51
N ALA A 275 -14.38 -25.63 -4.98
CA ALA A 275 -14.06 -24.21 -5.14
C ALA A 275 -15.18 -23.42 -5.82
N SER A 276 -15.70 -22.41 -5.13
CA SER A 276 -16.72 -21.51 -5.66
C SER A 276 -16.18 -20.64 -6.79
N LEU A 277 -17.07 -20.00 -7.54
CA LEU A 277 -16.67 -19.04 -8.56
C LEU A 277 -15.80 -17.90 -7.99
N GLN A 278 -16.17 -17.38 -6.81
CA GLN A 278 -15.42 -16.30 -6.15
C GLN A 278 -14.01 -16.74 -5.74
N GLN A 279 -13.84 -17.95 -5.25
CA GLN A 279 -12.55 -18.53 -4.91
C GLN A 279 -11.67 -18.71 -6.14
N LYS A 280 -12.24 -19.17 -7.26
CA LYS A 280 -11.53 -19.27 -8.54
C LYS A 280 -11.14 -17.89 -9.10
N ILE A 281 -12.00 -16.87 -8.94
CA ILE A 281 -11.68 -15.48 -9.29
C ILE A 281 -10.55 -14.96 -8.39
N GLY A 282 -10.56 -15.25 -7.08
CA GLY A 282 -9.47 -14.91 -6.17
C GLY A 282 -8.13 -15.47 -6.64
N ALA A 283 -8.10 -16.74 -7.07
CA ALA A 283 -6.90 -17.39 -7.59
C ALA A 283 -6.36 -16.76 -8.88
N SER A 284 -7.12 -15.90 -9.57
CA SER A 284 -6.63 -15.13 -10.71
C SER A 284 -5.46 -14.20 -10.34
N TYR A 285 -5.20 -13.96 -9.06
CA TYR A 285 -3.96 -13.37 -8.55
C TYR A 285 -2.71 -13.93 -9.26
N ASN A 286 -2.64 -15.24 -9.44
CA ASN A 286 -1.52 -15.92 -10.09
C ASN A 286 -1.37 -15.56 -11.59
N ARG A 287 -2.36 -14.90 -12.18
CA ARG A 287 -2.42 -14.55 -13.59
C ARG A 287 -2.27 -13.05 -13.87
N LEU A 288 -2.14 -12.21 -12.84
CA LEU A 288 -2.04 -10.74 -12.98
C LEU A 288 -0.65 -10.24 -13.38
N ASN A 289 0.36 -11.09 -13.45
CA ASN A 289 1.70 -10.73 -13.93
C ASN A 289 1.65 -10.25 -15.39
N MET A 290 2.62 -9.43 -15.78
CA MET A 290 2.81 -9.06 -17.19
C MET A 290 2.97 -10.30 -18.06
N LYS A 291 2.53 -10.20 -19.33
CA LYS A 291 2.67 -11.29 -20.33
C LYS A 291 3.11 -10.73 -21.66
N SER A 292 4.07 -11.40 -22.30
CA SER A 292 4.58 -10.99 -23.60
C SER A 292 3.80 -11.63 -24.76
N THR A 293 3.54 -10.80 -25.77
CA THR A 293 2.94 -11.19 -27.05
C THR A 293 3.89 -10.92 -28.22
N GLU A 294 5.15 -10.63 -27.93
CA GLU A 294 6.14 -10.27 -28.93
C GLU A 294 6.63 -11.50 -29.70
N GLY A 295 6.67 -11.40 -31.03
CA GLY A 295 7.31 -12.41 -31.86
C GLY A 295 8.82 -12.47 -31.61
N GLY A 296 9.39 -13.67 -31.61
CA GLY A 296 10.82 -13.89 -31.41
C GLY A 296 11.27 -14.10 -29.98
N ILE A 297 10.39 -13.97 -29.00
CA ILE A 297 10.73 -14.30 -27.60
C ILE A 297 10.87 -15.81 -27.41
N GLN A 298 11.66 -16.22 -26.40
CA GLN A 298 11.81 -17.62 -26.03
C GLN A 298 10.77 -18.02 -24.98
N ASP A 299 9.94 -19.02 -25.27
CA ASP A 299 8.88 -19.49 -24.36
C ASP A 299 9.44 -19.91 -23.00
N ALA A 300 10.57 -20.61 -22.98
CA ALA A 300 11.23 -21.05 -21.74
C ALA A 300 11.70 -19.88 -20.88
N GLU A 301 12.27 -18.83 -21.46
CA GLU A 301 12.69 -17.61 -20.76
C GLU A 301 11.54 -16.97 -20.02
N TYR A 302 10.43 -16.75 -20.73
CA TYR A 302 9.29 -16.04 -20.14
C TYR A 302 8.54 -16.87 -19.10
N ARG A 303 8.54 -18.21 -19.22
CA ARG A 303 8.03 -19.08 -18.13
C ARG A 303 8.83 -18.87 -16.84
N VAL A 304 10.17 -18.79 -16.94
CA VAL A 304 11.05 -18.49 -15.78
C VAL A 304 10.75 -17.11 -15.23
N LYS A 305 10.67 -16.06 -16.08
CA LYS A 305 10.32 -14.69 -15.66
C LYS A 305 8.98 -14.63 -14.93
N TYR A 306 7.95 -15.32 -15.43
CA TYR A 306 6.63 -15.33 -14.80
C TYR A 306 6.63 -16.08 -13.46
N SER A 307 7.44 -17.13 -13.34
CA SER A 307 7.60 -17.84 -12.08
C SER A 307 8.35 -16.99 -11.06
N ALA A 308 9.43 -16.34 -11.46
CA ALA A 308 10.20 -15.42 -10.64
C ALA A 308 9.35 -14.22 -10.18
N ASP A 309 8.48 -13.67 -11.03
CA ASP A 309 7.55 -12.61 -10.67
C ASP A 309 6.58 -13.05 -9.55
N ARG A 310 6.06 -14.29 -9.60
CA ARG A 310 5.20 -14.82 -8.53
C ARG A 310 5.96 -14.96 -7.20
N VAL A 311 7.21 -15.43 -7.24
CA VAL A 311 8.06 -15.49 -6.05
C VAL A 311 8.26 -14.10 -5.46
N ARG A 312 8.69 -13.12 -6.26
CA ARG A 312 8.88 -11.73 -5.84
C ARG A 312 7.59 -11.15 -5.24
N THR A 313 6.49 -11.25 -5.98
CA THR A 313 5.22 -10.68 -5.53
C THR A 313 4.70 -11.34 -4.25
N THR A 314 4.76 -12.66 -4.16
CA THR A 314 4.25 -13.38 -2.98
C THR A 314 5.13 -13.13 -1.75
N SER A 315 6.45 -13.19 -1.89
CA SER A 315 7.38 -12.92 -0.78
C SER A 315 7.28 -11.47 -0.30
N THR A 316 7.18 -10.51 -1.20
CA THR A 316 6.98 -9.10 -0.85
C THR A 316 5.63 -8.87 -0.20
N THR A 317 4.55 -9.44 -0.74
CA THR A 317 3.17 -9.18 -0.27
C THR A 317 2.90 -9.76 1.12
N TRP A 318 3.30 -11.01 1.37
CA TRP A 318 2.98 -11.71 2.62
C TRP A 318 4.15 -11.75 3.60
N LEU A 319 5.38 -11.83 3.11
CA LEU A 319 6.55 -11.97 3.98
C LEU A 319 7.32 -10.66 4.17
N GLY A 320 7.03 -9.59 3.42
CA GLY A 320 7.80 -8.36 3.50
C GLY A 320 9.28 -8.64 3.34
N SER A 321 9.65 -9.46 2.36
CA SER A 321 11.02 -9.94 2.19
C SER A 321 11.50 -9.82 0.75
N THR A 322 12.79 -9.62 0.61
CA THR A 322 13.50 -9.47 -0.65
C THR A 322 14.01 -10.80 -1.20
N LEU A 323 13.24 -11.90 -1.02
CA LEU A 323 13.58 -13.24 -1.52
C LEU A 323 13.94 -13.24 -3.02
N GLY A 324 13.36 -12.32 -3.80
CA GLY A 324 13.68 -12.14 -5.22
C GLY A 324 15.16 -11.89 -5.50
N CYS A 325 15.93 -11.33 -4.55
CA CYS A 325 17.37 -11.14 -4.70
C CYS A 325 18.14 -12.47 -4.75
N ALA A 326 17.53 -13.55 -4.25
CA ALA A 326 18.15 -14.88 -4.25
C ALA A 326 17.98 -15.65 -5.59
N GLU A 327 17.39 -15.06 -6.61
CA GLU A 327 17.24 -15.68 -7.95
C GLU A 327 18.59 -16.05 -8.58
N CYS A 328 19.60 -15.19 -8.45
CA CYS A 328 20.89 -15.35 -9.12
C CYS A 328 22.03 -15.82 -8.21
N HIS A 329 21.92 -15.57 -6.90
CA HIS A 329 22.94 -15.89 -5.88
C HIS A 329 22.29 -15.87 -4.50
N ASP A 330 22.92 -16.46 -3.50
CA ASP A 330 22.45 -16.37 -2.13
C ASP A 330 22.28 -14.90 -1.71
N HIS A 331 21.22 -14.60 -0.96
CA HIS A 331 20.93 -13.24 -0.53
C HIS A 331 22.10 -12.67 0.28
N LYS A 332 22.43 -11.41 0.03
CA LYS A 332 23.65 -10.81 0.61
C LYS A 332 23.58 -10.55 2.11
N PHE A 333 22.39 -10.27 2.64
CA PHE A 333 22.19 -9.79 4.00
C PHE A 333 21.27 -10.67 4.84
N ASP A 334 20.36 -11.39 4.19
CA ASP A 334 19.38 -12.26 4.83
C ASP A 334 19.65 -13.74 4.53
N PRO A 335 19.16 -14.67 5.36
CA PRO A 335 19.47 -16.08 5.21
C PRO A 335 18.73 -16.80 4.09
N PHE A 336 18.33 -16.08 3.05
CA PHE A 336 17.72 -16.66 1.85
C PHE A 336 18.81 -17.17 0.90
N THR A 337 18.76 -18.46 0.57
CA THR A 337 19.64 -19.06 -0.44
C THR A 337 18.98 -19.02 -1.81
N SER A 338 19.81 -19.19 -2.86
CA SER A 338 19.29 -19.40 -4.22
C SER A 338 18.42 -20.66 -4.30
N LYS A 339 18.76 -21.70 -3.52
CA LYS A 339 17.95 -22.90 -3.39
C LYS A 339 16.55 -22.58 -2.83
N ASP A 340 16.47 -21.76 -1.77
CA ASP A 340 15.17 -21.34 -1.20
C ASP A 340 14.30 -20.61 -2.24
N PHE A 341 14.89 -19.77 -3.11
CA PHE A 341 14.16 -19.10 -4.17
C PHE A 341 13.54 -20.09 -5.15
N TYR A 342 14.30 -21.08 -5.63
CA TYR A 342 13.78 -22.06 -6.58
C TYR A 342 12.82 -23.08 -5.94
N GLN A 343 13.02 -23.43 -4.67
CA GLN A 343 12.07 -24.23 -3.90
C GLN A 343 10.73 -23.48 -3.74
N PHE A 344 10.80 -22.18 -3.45
CA PHE A 344 9.60 -21.34 -3.38
C PHE A 344 8.93 -21.18 -4.75
N SER A 345 9.70 -21.06 -5.83
CA SER A 345 9.21 -21.05 -7.21
C SER A 345 8.47 -22.34 -7.57
N ALA A 346 8.93 -23.48 -7.06
CA ALA A 346 8.33 -24.79 -7.33
C ALA A 346 6.88 -24.93 -6.82
N PHE A 347 6.45 -24.13 -5.84
CA PHE A 347 5.05 -24.08 -5.42
C PHE A 347 4.09 -23.70 -6.56
N PHE A 348 4.56 -22.91 -7.54
CA PHE A 348 3.76 -22.42 -8.66
C PHE A 348 3.97 -23.24 -9.94
N ALA A 349 4.70 -24.35 -9.87
CA ALA A 349 5.04 -25.19 -11.01
C ALA A 349 3.83 -25.92 -11.63
N ASP A 350 2.73 -26.03 -10.92
CA ASP A 350 1.47 -26.64 -11.38
C ASP A 350 0.62 -25.70 -12.25
N ILE A 351 0.94 -24.42 -12.32
CA ILE A 351 0.10 -23.43 -13.04
C ILE A 351 0.26 -23.62 -14.55
N LYS A 352 -0.87 -23.90 -15.23
CA LYS A 352 -0.93 -23.96 -16.69
C LYS A 352 -0.64 -22.57 -17.28
N GLN A 353 0.48 -22.43 -17.95
CA GLN A 353 0.88 -21.17 -18.59
C GLN A 353 1.76 -21.40 -19.82
N LEU A 354 1.70 -20.44 -20.73
CA LEU A 354 2.64 -20.30 -21.84
C LEU A 354 3.66 -19.21 -21.48
N GLY A 355 4.86 -19.26 -22.01
CA GLY A 355 5.80 -18.12 -21.96
C GLY A 355 5.44 -17.10 -23.03
N TYR A 356 5.12 -17.55 -24.23
CA TYR A 356 4.65 -16.74 -25.35
C TYR A 356 3.13 -16.84 -25.50
N TYR A 357 2.46 -15.70 -25.59
CA TYR A 357 1.01 -15.60 -25.80
C TYR A 357 0.74 -15.03 -27.19
N PRO A 358 0.48 -15.88 -28.21
CA PRO A 358 0.33 -15.40 -29.58
C PRO A 358 -0.93 -14.56 -29.77
N GLY A 359 -0.77 -13.39 -30.38
CA GLY A 359 -1.84 -12.54 -30.89
C GLY A 359 -2.52 -11.63 -29.88
N ALA A 360 -3.08 -10.54 -30.42
CA ALA A 360 -3.78 -9.49 -29.69
C ALA A 360 -5.20 -9.89 -29.21
N GLN A 361 -5.64 -11.12 -29.44
CA GLN A 361 -7.00 -11.54 -29.10
C GLN A 361 -7.01 -12.43 -27.86
N SER A 362 -8.04 -12.29 -27.05
CA SER A 362 -8.25 -12.97 -25.77
C SER A 362 -8.10 -14.50 -25.78
N LYS A 363 -8.23 -15.14 -26.94
CA LYS A 363 -8.06 -16.59 -27.10
C LYS A 363 -6.64 -17.09 -26.84
N GLY A 364 -5.62 -16.22 -26.91
CA GLY A 364 -4.23 -16.55 -26.62
C GLY A 364 -3.83 -16.44 -25.15
N TRP A 365 -4.65 -15.84 -24.30
CA TRP A 365 -4.27 -15.54 -22.89
C TRP A 365 -4.31 -16.74 -21.95
N GLY A 366 -4.77 -17.90 -22.39
CA GLY A 366 -4.95 -19.10 -21.60
C GLY A 366 -6.40 -19.30 -21.17
N GLU A 367 -6.60 -20.04 -20.09
CA GLU A 367 -7.94 -20.35 -19.61
C GLU A 367 -8.67 -19.11 -19.12
N ILE A 368 -9.95 -19.00 -19.50
CA ILE A 368 -10.84 -17.90 -19.19
C ILE A 368 -12.01 -18.42 -18.36
N LEU A 369 -12.33 -17.71 -17.29
CA LEU A 369 -13.47 -17.95 -16.44
C LEU A 369 -14.51 -16.85 -16.68
N ILE A 370 -15.76 -17.23 -16.98
CA ILE A 370 -16.87 -16.27 -17.01
C ILE A 370 -17.23 -15.89 -15.56
N ALA A 371 -17.46 -14.61 -15.34
CA ALA A 371 -17.70 -14.04 -14.02
C ALA A 371 -19.03 -13.28 -13.98
N PRO A 372 -20.18 -13.96 -14.00
CA PRO A 372 -21.49 -13.32 -13.93
C PRO A 372 -21.74 -12.71 -12.54
N ASN A 373 -22.41 -11.56 -12.51
CA ASN A 373 -23.03 -11.05 -11.30
C ASN A 373 -24.34 -11.85 -11.00
N GLU A 374 -25.00 -11.57 -9.89
CA GLU A 374 -26.21 -12.30 -9.46
C GLU A 374 -27.32 -12.28 -10.53
N ILE A 375 -27.60 -11.12 -11.13
CA ILE A 375 -28.62 -10.99 -12.19
C ILE A 375 -28.22 -11.78 -13.42
N GLN A 376 -26.95 -11.72 -13.78
CA GLN A 376 -26.41 -12.48 -14.91
C GLN A 376 -26.41 -13.98 -14.64
N SER A 377 -26.13 -14.42 -13.41
CA SER A 377 -26.18 -15.81 -13.00
C SER A 377 -27.60 -16.36 -13.12
N ALA A 378 -28.59 -15.67 -12.58
CA ALA A 378 -29.99 -16.09 -12.68
C ALA A 378 -30.49 -16.21 -14.11
N LYS A 379 -30.12 -15.26 -14.99
CA LYS A 379 -30.46 -15.33 -16.42
C LYS A 379 -29.71 -16.46 -17.13
N LEU A 380 -28.44 -16.67 -16.80
CA LEU A 380 -27.63 -17.75 -17.36
C LEU A 380 -28.23 -19.13 -17.03
N GLU A 381 -28.57 -19.34 -15.77
CA GLU A 381 -29.21 -20.56 -15.28
C GLU A 381 -30.53 -20.82 -16.02
N LYS A 382 -31.36 -19.80 -16.16
CA LYS A 382 -32.63 -19.91 -16.90
C LYS A 382 -32.42 -20.35 -18.36
N LEU A 383 -31.43 -19.78 -19.04
CA LEU A 383 -31.10 -20.14 -20.42
C LEU A 383 -30.55 -21.56 -20.51
N GLU A 384 -29.73 -21.99 -19.55
CA GLU A 384 -29.18 -23.35 -19.48
C GLU A 384 -30.26 -24.38 -19.20
N ILE A 385 -31.20 -24.11 -18.29
CA ILE A 385 -32.39 -24.97 -18.04
C ILE A 385 -33.21 -25.09 -19.32
N THR A 386 -33.54 -23.97 -19.96
CA THR A 386 -34.34 -23.98 -21.20
C THR A 386 -33.67 -24.82 -22.29
N LEU A 387 -32.36 -24.67 -22.46
CA LEU A 387 -31.62 -25.47 -23.47
C LEU A 387 -31.59 -26.96 -23.10
N ALA A 388 -31.41 -27.28 -21.81
CA ALA A 388 -31.42 -28.66 -21.31
C ALA A 388 -32.77 -29.33 -21.53
N GLU A 389 -33.88 -28.67 -21.25
CA GLU A 389 -35.22 -29.18 -21.51
C GLU A 389 -35.47 -29.53 -22.98
N ILE A 390 -34.98 -28.71 -23.90
CA ILE A 390 -35.06 -28.96 -25.35
C ILE A 390 -34.10 -30.10 -25.73
N SER A 391 -32.89 -30.08 -25.20
CA SER A 391 -31.86 -31.06 -25.50
C SER A 391 -32.21 -32.48 -25.08
N ASN A 392 -32.84 -32.63 -23.91
CA ASN A 392 -33.22 -33.96 -23.34
C ASN A 392 -34.31 -34.67 -24.12
N ARG A 393 -35.00 -33.96 -24.99
CA ARG A 393 -36.09 -34.50 -25.87
C ARG A 393 -35.59 -34.86 -27.28
N LEU A 394 -34.30 -34.67 -27.58
CA LEU A 394 -33.76 -34.81 -28.91
C LEU A 394 -32.53 -35.72 -28.94
N THR A 395 -32.44 -36.55 -29.95
CA THR A 395 -31.23 -37.29 -30.29
C THR A 395 -30.14 -36.31 -30.86
N GLU A 396 -28.88 -36.72 -30.90
CA GLU A 396 -27.80 -35.89 -31.43
C GLU A 396 -28.00 -35.46 -32.89
N ASP A 397 -28.64 -36.31 -33.72
CA ASP A 397 -28.93 -35.96 -35.11
C ASP A 397 -30.15 -35.01 -35.24
N GLU A 398 -31.14 -35.14 -34.38
CA GLU A 398 -32.26 -34.20 -34.29
C GLU A 398 -31.84 -32.86 -33.81
N LYS A 399 -30.89 -32.75 -32.84
CA LYS A 399 -30.31 -31.47 -32.39
C LYS A 399 -29.71 -30.67 -33.56
N LYS A 400 -29.03 -31.35 -34.50
CA LYS A 400 -28.45 -30.70 -35.68
C LYS A 400 -29.50 -30.12 -36.63
N LYS A 401 -30.73 -30.61 -36.63
CA LYS A 401 -31.83 -30.18 -37.51
C LYS A 401 -32.86 -29.31 -36.83
N ASN A 402 -32.93 -29.33 -35.51
CA ASN A 402 -33.96 -28.64 -34.73
C ASN A 402 -33.66 -27.14 -34.58
N ASN A 403 -34.50 -26.31 -35.22
CA ASN A 403 -34.32 -24.85 -35.22
C ASN A 403 -34.45 -24.25 -33.80
N LYS A 404 -35.37 -24.76 -32.97
CA LYS A 404 -35.55 -24.26 -31.60
C LYS A 404 -34.31 -24.52 -30.73
N TYR A 405 -33.69 -25.71 -30.85
CA TYR A 405 -32.45 -26.03 -30.17
C TYR A 405 -31.31 -25.10 -30.62
N LYS A 406 -31.14 -24.91 -31.93
CA LYS A 406 -30.10 -24.02 -32.47
C LYS A 406 -30.27 -22.58 -31.98
N GLN A 407 -31.48 -22.07 -32.01
CA GLN A 407 -31.79 -20.71 -31.54
C GLN A 407 -31.52 -20.54 -30.04
N SER A 408 -31.94 -21.49 -29.19
CA SER A 408 -31.66 -21.44 -27.75
C SER A 408 -30.17 -21.59 -27.45
N LEU A 409 -29.45 -22.43 -28.19
CA LEU A 409 -28.00 -22.56 -28.07
C LEU A 409 -27.27 -21.28 -28.48
N GLU A 410 -27.70 -20.65 -29.55
CA GLU A 410 -27.16 -19.37 -30.01
C GLU A 410 -27.42 -18.25 -29.00
N GLU A 411 -28.62 -18.17 -28.46
CA GLU A 411 -28.98 -17.20 -27.41
C GLU A 411 -28.11 -17.40 -26.17
N LEU A 412 -27.96 -18.62 -25.69
CA LEU A 412 -27.07 -18.95 -24.58
C LEU A 412 -25.63 -18.57 -24.86
N ASN A 413 -25.09 -18.90 -26.03
CA ASN A 413 -23.72 -18.58 -26.41
C ASN A 413 -23.49 -17.06 -26.53
N ASN A 414 -24.44 -16.33 -27.12
CA ASN A 414 -24.37 -14.86 -27.21
C ASN A 414 -24.48 -14.22 -25.83
N TYR A 415 -25.33 -14.75 -24.95
CA TYR A 415 -25.40 -14.27 -23.60
C TYR A 415 -24.09 -14.54 -22.82
N LYS A 416 -23.50 -15.75 -22.91
CA LYS A 416 -22.19 -16.07 -22.31
C LYS A 416 -21.08 -15.11 -22.77
N LYS A 417 -21.09 -14.72 -24.05
CA LYS A 417 -20.13 -13.74 -24.58
C LYS A 417 -20.31 -12.33 -24.00
N SER A 418 -21.51 -11.98 -23.53
CA SER A 418 -21.79 -10.69 -22.91
C SER A 418 -21.38 -10.62 -21.43
N ILE A 419 -21.13 -11.77 -20.78
CA ILE A 419 -20.72 -11.85 -19.39
C ILE A 419 -19.23 -11.49 -19.27
N PRO A 420 -18.83 -10.74 -18.24
CA PRO A 420 -17.42 -10.46 -17.97
C PRO A 420 -16.60 -11.74 -17.80
N THR A 421 -15.33 -11.64 -18.16
CA THR A 421 -14.38 -12.75 -18.02
C THR A 421 -13.16 -12.34 -17.22
N VAL A 422 -12.48 -13.33 -16.64
CA VAL A 422 -11.20 -13.17 -15.96
C VAL A 422 -10.29 -14.34 -16.32
N LEU A 423 -8.98 -14.14 -16.25
CA LEU A 423 -8.00 -15.21 -16.49
C LEU A 423 -8.05 -16.21 -15.32
N ALA A 424 -8.39 -17.46 -15.62
CA ALA A 424 -8.39 -18.52 -14.64
C ALA A 424 -6.99 -19.04 -14.34
N THR A 425 -6.73 -19.37 -13.08
CA THR A 425 -5.63 -20.24 -12.69
C THR A 425 -6.10 -21.68 -12.82
N VAL A 426 -5.37 -22.48 -13.59
CA VAL A 426 -5.67 -23.89 -13.79
C VAL A 426 -4.45 -24.70 -13.40
N SER A 427 -4.65 -25.67 -12.51
CA SER A 427 -3.62 -26.59 -12.06
C SER A 427 -3.44 -27.73 -13.08
N THR A 428 -2.19 -28.08 -13.34
CA THR A 428 -1.77 -29.22 -14.18
C THR A 428 -0.70 -30.02 -13.46
N LYS A 429 -0.19 -31.08 -14.11
CA LYS A 429 0.99 -31.78 -13.58
C LYS A 429 2.13 -30.78 -13.41
N PRO A 430 2.74 -30.68 -12.20
CA PRO A 430 3.82 -29.75 -11.95
C PRO A 430 5.00 -29.94 -12.91
N GLN A 431 5.52 -28.82 -13.40
CA GLN A 431 6.73 -28.81 -14.20
C GLN A 431 7.96 -29.00 -13.32
N VAL A 432 9.02 -29.58 -13.88
CA VAL A 432 10.30 -29.73 -13.17
C VAL A 432 10.91 -28.34 -12.92
N THR A 433 11.18 -28.05 -11.66
CA THR A 433 11.89 -26.82 -11.26
C THR A 433 13.34 -27.16 -10.90
N ARG A 434 14.27 -26.36 -11.42
CA ARG A 434 15.71 -26.48 -11.16
C ARG A 434 16.28 -25.18 -10.62
N ILE A 435 17.36 -25.26 -9.88
CA ILE A 435 18.21 -24.10 -9.62
C ILE A 435 18.84 -23.69 -10.96
N LEU A 436 18.67 -22.43 -11.33
CA LEU A 436 19.28 -21.87 -12.54
C LEU A 436 20.55 -21.11 -12.15
N PRO A 437 21.75 -21.61 -12.50
CA PRO A 437 22.99 -20.93 -12.15
C PRO A 437 22.98 -19.47 -12.63
N ARG A 438 23.15 -18.53 -11.69
CA ARG A 438 23.08 -17.07 -11.93
C ARG A 438 21.76 -16.58 -12.59
N GLY A 439 20.66 -17.30 -12.40
CA GLY A 439 19.37 -16.98 -13.02
C GLY A 439 19.32 -17.26 -14.53
N ASN A 440 20.31 -17.96 -15.09
CA ASN A 440 20.37 -18.23 -16.52
C ASN A 440 19.40 -19.34 -16.92
N TRP A 441 18.30 -18.98 -17.58
CA TRP A 441 17.25 -19.91 -18.02
C TRP A 441 17.74 -20.97 -19.03
N MET A 442 18.86 -20.72 -19.76
CA MET A 442 19.47 -21.67 -20.69
C MET A 442 20.31 -22.73 -19.97
N ASP A 443 20.78 -22.48 -18.77
CA ASP A 443 21.61 -23.40 -18.00
C ASP A 443 20.74 -24.32 -17.14
N GLN A 444 20.53 -25.55 -17.65
CA GLN A 444 19.75 -26.59 -17.00
C GLN A 444 20.58 -27.53 -16.12
N SER A 445 21.84 -27.19 -15.82
CA SER A 445 22.77 -28.06 -15.05
C SER A 445 22.48 -28.14 -13.58
N GLY A 446 21.70 -27.19 -13.03
CA GLY A 446 21.44 -27.11 -11.60
C GLY A 446 20.55 -28.23 -11.04
N GLU A 447 20.60 -28.39 -9.73
CA GLU A 447 19.81 -29.38 -8.96
C GLU A 447 18.30 -29.21 -9.19
N ILE A 448 17.58 -30.34 -9.33
CA ILE A 448 16.11 -30.35 -9.30
C ILE A 448 15.66 -30.13 -7.87
N VAL A 449 14.75 -29.20 -7.65
CA VAL A 449 14.21 -28.89 -6.34
C VAL A 449 12.71 -29.22 -6.26
N GLN A 450 12.27 -29.54 -5.05
CA GLN A 450 10.85 -29.70 -4.70
C GLN A 450 10.34 -28.45 -4.01
N PRO A 451 9.00 -28.20 -4.00
CA PRO A 451 8.42 -27.10 -3.23
C PRO A 451 8.82 -27.17 -1.76
N ASP A 452 9.45 -26.13 -1.24
CA ASP A 452 9.75 -25.99 0.18
C ASP A 452 9.85 -24.50 0.55
N ILE A 453 9.74 -24.23 1.84
CA ILE A 453 9.88 -22.91 2.43
C ILE A 453 11.33 -22.66 2.85
N PRO A 454 11.76 -21.38 2.98
CA PRO A 454 13.10 -21.07 3.45
C PRO A 454 13.43 -21.80 4.76
N SER A 455 14.56 -22.51 4.78
CA SER A 455 14.90 -23.47 5.85
C SER A 455 14.95 -22.82 7.24
N PHE A 456 15.39 -21.56 7.34
CA PHE A 456 15.46 -20.84 8.62
C PHE A 456 14.09 -20.39 9.15
N LEU A 457 13.03 -20.41 8.31
CA LEU A 457 11.63 -20.14 8.70
C LEU A 457 10.84 -21.44 8.94
N LYS A 458 11.45 -22.59 8.61
CA LYS A 458 10.76 -23.88 8.70
C LYS A 458 10.71 -24.36 10.15
N LYS A 459 9.55 -24.24 10.77
CA LYS A 459 9.27 -24.73 12.14
C LYS A 459 8.35 -25.94 12.17
N THR A 460 7.51 -26.07 11.13
CA THR A 460 6.56 -27.16 10.97
C THR A 460 6.70 -27.75 9.57
N GLU A 461 6.37 -29.00 9.41
CA GLU A 461 6.28 -29.62 8.09
C GLU A 461 5.11 -29.04 7.30
N LEU A 462 5.30 -28.92 6.00
CA LEU A 462 4.23 -28.45 5.10
C LEU A 462 3.06 -29.46 5.09
N THR A 463 1.85 -28.96 5.00
CA THR A 463 0.64 -29.78 4.88
C THR A 463 0.71 -30.65 3.62
N LYS A 464 0.32 -31.91 3.73
CA LYS A 464 0.20 -32.82 2.57
C LYS A 464 -0.88 -32.30 1.61
N GLY A 465 -0.65 -32.49 0.30
CA GLY A 465 -1.63 -32.09 -0.73
C GLY A 465 -1.02 -31.23 -1.83
N PRO A 466 -1.86 -30.45 -2.54
CA PRO A 466 -1.38 -29.57 -3.59
C PRO A 466 -0.38 -28.52 -3.07
N ALA A 467 0.73 -28.32 -3.77
CA ALA A 467 1.85 -27.51 -3.31
C ALA A 467 1.41 -26.05 -3.00
N ARG A 468 0.66 -25.40 -3.90
CA ARG A 468 0.17 -24.02 -3.65
C ARG A 468 -0.74 -23.91 -2.41
N LEU A 469 -1.55 -24.92 -2.13
CA LEU A 469 -2.38 -24.94 -0.93
C LEU A 469 -1.53 -25.11 0.34
N ALA A 470 -0.47 -25.93 0.27
CA ALA A 470 0.49 -26.05 1.36
C ALA A 470 1.22 -24.71 1.64
N LEU A 471 1.62 -23.99 0.58
CA LEU A 471 2.18 -22.64 0.70
C LEU A 471 1.18 -21.67 1.36
N ALA A 472 -0.07 -21.67 0.87
CA ALA A 472 -1.11 -20.79 1.42
C ALA A 472 -1.33 -21.03 2.93
N ASN A 473 -1.41 -22.29 3.33
CA ASN A 473 -1.57 -22.67 4.74
C ASN A 473 -0.36 -22.24 5.59
N TRP A 474 0.86 -22.39 5.06
CA TRP A 474 2.07 -21.94 5.77
C TRP A 474 2.12 -20.42 5.91
N LEU A 475 1.72 -19.66 4.90
CA LEU A 475 1.70 -18.20 4.97
C LEU A 475 0.85 -17.67 6.13
N ILE A 476 -0.23 -18.36 6.47
CA ILE A 476 -1.16 -17.98 7.54
C ILE A 476 -1.00 -18.81 8.82
N ASP A 477 0.02 -19.66 8.88
CA ASP A 477 0.33 -20.40 10.09
C ASP A 477 0.69 -19.42 11.22
N LYS A 478 0.22 -19.71 12.45
CA LYS A 478 0.50 -18.87 13.62
C LYS A 478 1.99 -18.81 13.97
N ASP A 479 2.74 -19.82 13.57
CA ASP A 479 4.19 -19.86 13.73
C ASP A 479 4.94 -19.14 12.62
N ASN A 480 4.27 -18.73 11.53
CA ASN A 480 4.88 -17.86 10.54
C ASN A 480 5.13 -16.46 11.16
N PRO A 481 6.41 -16.05 11.27
CA PRO A 481 6.73 -14.82 11.99
C PRO A 481 6.39 -13.53 11.23
N LEU A 482 6.09 -13.61 9.94
CA LEU A 482 6.09 -12.45 9.04
C LEU A 482 4.70 -11.99 8.65
N THR A 483 3.82 -12.87 8.18
CA THR A 483 2.57 -12.49 7.51
C THR A 483 1.69 -11.54 8.34
N ALA A 484 1.44 -11.87 9.61
CA ALA A 484 0.63 -11.02 10.47
C ALA A 484 1.29 -9.65 10.72
N ARG A 485 2.61 -9.63 11.01
CA ARG A 485 3.37 -8.38 11.19
C ARG A 485 3.36 -7.50 9.95
N VAL A 486 3.56 -8.09 8.78
CA VAL A 486 3.58 -7.38 7.49
C VAL A 486 2.23 -6.72 7.22
N PHE A 487 1.14 -7.46 7.40
CA PHE A 487 -0.19 -6.93 7.17
C PHE A 487 -0.52 -5.78 8.14
N VAL A 488 -0.35 -5.99 9.45
CA VAL A 488 -0.67 -4.93 10.43
C VAL A 488 0.25 -3.72 10.32
N ASN A 489 1.50 -3.90 9.91
CA ASN A 489 2.42 -2.79 9.65
C ASN A 489 1.97 -1.92 8.46
N ARG A 490 1.47 -2.54 7.38
CA ARG A 490 0.88 -1.82 6.24
C ARG A 490 -0.44 -1.14 6.62
N LEU A 491 -1.27 -1.82 7.41
CA LEU A 491 -2.48 -1.23 7.93
C LEU A 491 -2.17 -0.02 8.84
N TRP A 492 -1.13 -0.12 9.67
CA TRP A 492 -0.63 1.01 10.46
C TRP A 492 -0.19 2.18 9.58
N LYS A 493 0.61 1.91 8.55
CA LYS A 493 1.04 2.93 7.57
C LYS A 493 -0.15 3.62 6.90
N HIS A 494 -1.22 2.90 6.60
CA HIS A 494 -2.43 3.47 6.02
C HIS A 494 -3.01 4.60 6.89
N PHE A 495 -3.04 4.41 8.20
CA PHE A 495 -3.61 5.38 9.16
C PHE A 495 -2.61 6.43 9.66
N PHE A 496 -1.33 6.12 9.71
CA PHE A 496 -0.30 6.99 10.29
C PHE A 496 0.74 7.50 9.28
N GLY A 497 0.61 7.13 8.01
CA GLY A 497 1.48 7.60 6.93
C GLY A 497 2.84 6.93 6.85
N SER A 498 3.31 6.27 7.91
CA SER A 498 4.52 5.43 7.96
C SER A 498 4.24 4.17 8.75
N GLY A 499 4.86 3.05 8.39
CA GLY A 499 4.81 1.82 9.19
C GLY A 499 5.53 1.97 10.53
N LEU A 500 5.23 1.09 11.48
CA LEU A 500 6.03 0.92 12.70
C LEU A 500 7.45 0.46 12.33
N SER A 501 7.60 -0.47 11.38
CA SER A 501 8.79 -0.67 10.57
C SER A 501 8.62 0.11 9.27
N LYS A 502 9.54 1.04 8.99
CA LYS A 502 9.39 2.02 7.90
C LYS A 502 9.50 1.37 6.52
N VAL A 503 10.41 0.43 6.34
CA VAL A 503 10.59 -0.31 5.09
C VAL A 503 9.54 -1.42 5.05
N LEU A 504 8.60 -1.36 4.10
CA LEU A 504 7.43 -2.22 4.08
C LEU A 504 7.62 -3.54 3.33
N ASP A 505 8.62 -3.62 2.49
CA ASP A 505 8.98 -4.76 1.63
C ASP A 505 10.23 -5.50 2.10
N ASP A 506 10.90 -4.98 3.12
CA ASP A 506 12.08 -5.61 3.70
C ASP A 506 12.04 -5.52 5.24
N PHE A 507 11.64 -6.62 5.87
CA PHE A 507 11.72 -6.81 7.32
C PHE A 507 13.04 -7.45 7.73
N GLY A 508 13.90 -7.74 6.76
CA GLY A 508 15.23 -8.32 6.96
C GLY A 508 16.28 -7.33 7.44
N ALA A 509 17.53 -7.70 7.19
CA ALA A 509 18.68 -6.99 7.72
C ALA A 509 18.89 -5.59 7.10
N GLN A 510 18.37 -5.30 5.91
CA GLN A 510 18.41 -3.97 5.29
C GLN A 510 17.16 -3.13 5.59
N GLY A 511 16.13 -3.73 6.17
CA GLY A 511 14.95 -3.04 6.65
C GLY A 511 15.23 -2.21 7.91
N THR A 512 14.18 -1.61 8.45
CA THR A 512 14.29 -0.80 9.67
C THR A 512 13.73 -1.55 10.87
N THR A 513 14.42 -1.48 12.00
CA THR A 513 13.87 -1.96 13.27
C THR A 513 12.59 -1.17 13.59
N PRO A 514 11.50 -1.82 13.99
CA PRO A 514 10.27 -1.14 14.34
C PRO A 514 10.46 -0.09 15.42
N THR A 515 9.82 1.07 15.25
CA THR A 515 9.86 2.12 16.29
C THR A 515 9.24 1.66 17.59
N HIS A 516 8.21 0.82 17.51
CA HIS A 516 7.49 0.23 18.65
C HIS A 516 7.37 -1.30 18.44
N PRO A 517 8.42 -2.07 18.68
CA PRO A 517 8.44 -3.51 18.38
C PRO A 517 7.37 -4.28 19.17
N ASP A 518 7.18 -3.98 20.44
CA ASP A 518 6.15 -4.65 21.25
C ASP A 518 4.73 -4.31 20.77
N LEU A 519 4.48 -3.09 20.29
CA LEU A 519 3.20 -2.74 19.68
C LEU A 519 2.97 -3.51 18.38
N LEU A 520 4.00 -3.64 17.53
CA LEU A 520 3.89 -4.41 16.29
C LEU A 520 3.54 -5.87 16.57
N ASP A 521 4.21 -6.50 17.53
CA ASP A 521 3.95 -7.89 17.92
C ASP A 521 2.60 -8.05 18.59
N TRP A 522 2.18 -7.08 19.41
CA TRP A 522 0.86 -7.08 20.02
C TRP A 522 -0.24 -6.97 18.95
N LEU A 523 -0.10 -6.07 17.98
CA LEU A 523 -1.05 -5.94 16.86
C LEU A 523 -1.09 -7.20 16.00
N ALA A 524 0.04 -7.81 15.71
CA ALA A 524 0.10 -9.06 14.96
C ALA A 524 -0.58 -10.22 15.70
N ALA A 525 -0.36 -10.34 17.02
CA ALA A 525 -1.03 -11.33 17.85
C ALA A 525 -2.55 -11.06 17.93
N GLU A 526 -2.96 -9.80 18.13
CA GLU A 526 -4.37 -9.38 18.14
C GLU A 526 -5.06 -9.72 16.83
N PHE A 527 -4.40 -9.49 15.70
CA PHE A 527 -4.94 -9.80 14.38
C PHE A 527 -5.20 -11.31 14.20
N MET A 528 -4.24 -12.15 14.58
CA MET A 528 -4.39 -13.61 14.51
C MET A 528 -5.47 -14.11 15.49
N ASP A 529 -5.45 -13.62 16.74
CA ASP A 529 -6.36 -14.08 17.80
C ASP A 529 -7.81 -13.60 17.57
N SER A 530 -8.01 -12.47 16.88
CA SER A 530 -9.35 -12.01 16.45
C SER A 530 -9.90 -12.77 15.24
N GLY A 531 -9.25 -13.86 14.77
CA GLY A 531 -9.63 -14.60 13.58
C GLY A 531 -9.28 -13.87 12.29
N TRP A 532 -8.15 -13.20 12.25
CA TRP A 532 -7.66 -12.45 11.09
C TRP A 532 -8.64 -11.37 10.62
N ASN A 533 -9.32 -10.72 11.57
CA ASN A 533 -10.43 -9.79 11.34
C ASN A 533 -9.94 -8.39 11.01
N ILE A 534 -10.05 -7.98 9.75
CA ILE A 534 -9.56 -6.70 9.26
C ILE A 534 -10.34 -5.52 9.85
N LYS A 535 -11.68 -5.59 9.85
CA LYS A 535 -12.52 -4.50 10.36
C LYS A 535 -12.33 -4.29 11.88
N HIS A 536 -12.06 -5.38 12.63
CA HIS A 536 -11.69 -5.28 14.04
C HIS A 536 -10.41 -4.46 14.21
N MET A 537 -9.35 -4.75 13.44
CA MET A 537 -8.09 -4.01 13.52
C MET A 537 -8.25 -2.54 13.13
N VAL A 538 -9.01 -2.27 12.08
CA VAL A 538 -9.33 -0.89 11.65
C VAL A 538 -10.07 -0.15 12.76
N ARG A 539 -11.10 -0.76 13.35
CA ARG A 539 -11.85 -0.19 14.46
C ARG A 539 -10.97 0.10 15.66
N LEU A 540 -10.12 -0.86 16.03
CA LEU A 540 -9.19 -0.73 17.15
C LEU A 540 -8.23 0.45 16.96
N ILE A 541 -7.67 0.62 15.76
CA ILE A 541 -6.76 1.73 15.43
C ILE A 541 -7.51 3.06 15.43
N THR A 542 -8.64 3.17 14.74
CA THR A 542 -9.33 4.45 14.52
C THR A 542 -10.08 4.98 15.74
N THR A 543 -10.39 4.09 16.70
CA THR A 543 -10.98 4.50 17.99
C THR A 543 -9.95 4.81 19.08
N SER A 544 -8.65 4.60 18.84
CA SER A 544 -7.58 4.92 19.77
C SER A 544 -7.44 6.43 20.00
N GLN A 545 -6.92 6.83 21.15
CA GLN A 545 -6.56 8.21 21.42
C GLN A 545 -5.37 8.65 20.54
N THR A 546 -4.47 7.73 20.24
CA THR A 546 -3.34 7.91 19.33
C THR A 546 -3.81 8.40 17.95
N TYR A 547 -4.84 7.78 17.38
CA TYR A 547 -5.41 8.19 16.10
C TYR A 547 -6.08 9.59 16.16
N ARG A 548 -6.65 9.95 17.29
CA ARG A 548 -7.38 11.21 17.50
C ARG A 548 -6.48 12.42 17.67
N GLN A 549 -5.18 12.24 17.85
CA GLN A 549 -4.22 13.33 18.00
C GLN A 549 -4.29 14.33 16.84
N SER A 550 -4.01 15.60 17.16
CA SER A 550 -3.81 16.64 16.15
C SER A 550 -2.55 16.34 15.31
N SER A 551 -2.59 16.71 14.05
CA SER A 551 -1.40 16.69 13.15
C SER A 551 -0.55 17.97 13.28
N LYS A 552 -0.98 18.94 14.09
CA LYS A 552 -0.20 20.16 14.36
C LYS A 552 1.02 19.81 15.21
N THR A 553 2.15 20.43 14.91
CA THR A 553 3.39 20.25 15.64
C THR A 553 3.79 21.53 16.37
N SER A 554 4.63 21.41 17.38
CA SER A 554 5.33 22.54 18.02
C SER A 554 6.79 22.57 17.56
N LYS A 555 7.44 23.72 17.58
CA LYS A 555 8.87 23.86 17.28
C LYS A 555 9.74 22.92 18.14
N ALA A 556 9.39 22.76 19.42
CA ALA A 556 10.09 21.85 20.32
C ALA A 556 9.99 20.38 19.85
N LEU A 557 8.79 19.95 19.47
CA LEU A 557 8.55 18.58 19.01
C LEU A 557 9.21 18.31 17.64
N GLU A 558 9.27 19.32 16.76
CA GLU A 558 10.00 19.22 15.48
C GLU A 558 11.49 19.02 15.68
N LEU A 559 12.09 19.62 16.70
CA LEU A 559 13.50 19.46 17.01
C LEU A 559 13.80 18.09 17.62
N ILE A 560 12.90 17.56 18.46
CA ILE A 560 13.11 16.30 19.19
C ILE A 560 12.79 15.10 18.30
N ASP A 561 11.65 15.14 17.61
CA ASP A 561 11.16 14.05 16.77
C ASP A 561 10.57 14.61 15.45
N PRO A 562 11.42 15.08 14.52
CA PRO A 562 10.98 15.67 13.25
C PRO A 562 10.17 14.70 12.41
N TYR A 563 10.50 13.43 12.44
CA TYR A 563 9.86 12.37 11.65
C TYR A 563 8.70 11.67 12.37
N ASN A 564 8.33 12.12 13.56
CA ASN A 564 7.26 11.54 14.36
C ASN A 564 7.41 10.03 14.65
N HIS A 565 8.65 9.58 14.89
CA HIS A 565 8.94 8.19 15.24
C HIS A 565 8.31 7.74 16.57
N LEU A 566 8.08 8.68 17.48
CA LEU A 566 7.46 8.44 18.79
C LEU A 566 5.93 8.52 18.75
N ILE A 567 5.35 8.95 17.62
CA ILE A 567 3.90 9.04 17.40
C ILE A 567 3.24 9.99 18.42
N ALA A 568 3.96 11.08 18.74
CA ALA A 568 3.45 12.14 19.65
C ALA A 568 2.37 13.01 19.01
N ARG A 569 2.17 12.90 17.70
CA ARG A 569 1.14 13.60 16.90
C ARG A 569 0.62 12.70 15.81
N GLN A 570 -0.50 13.07 15.19
CA GLN A 570 -0.96 12.42 13.97
C GLN A 570 -0.17 12.93 12.75
N SER A 571 -0.05 12.12 11.71
CA SER A 571 0.61 12.49 10.47
C SER A 571 -0.34 13.24 9.54
N ARG A 572 0.24 14.09 8.70
CA ARG A 572 -0.44 14.77 7.60
C ARG A 572 0.25 14.38 6.29
N PHE A 573 -0.53 13.98 5.29
CA PHE A 573 0.01 13.58 4.00
C PHE A 573 -1.00 13.79 2.87
N ARG A 574 -0.49 13.92 1.66
CA ARG A 574 -1.29 14.07 0.44
C ARG A 574 -2.13 12.82 0.19
N LEU A 575 -3.35 13.02 -0.31
CA LEU A 575 -4.24 11.96 -0.76
C LEU A 575 -3.62 11.19 -1.95
N ASP A 576 -3.99 9.91 -2.07
CA ASP A 576 -3.64 9.09 -3.24
C ASP A 576 -4.33 9.64 -4.51
N ALA A 577 -3.77 9.37 -5.67
CA ALA A 577 -4.24 9.90 -6.96
C ALA A 577 -5.74 9.69 -7.21
N GLU A 578 -6.23 8.48 -6.92
CA GLU A 578 -7.65 8.13 -7.06
C GLU A 578 -8.53 9.01 -6.17
N LEU A 579 -8.07 9.26 -4.92
CA LEU A 579 -8.83 10.05 -3.95
C LEU A 579 -8.85 11.54 -4.28
N VAL A 580 -7.82 12.06 -4.92
CA VAL A 580 -7.81 13.46 -5.41
C VAL A 580 -8.93 13.66 -6.41
N ARG A 581 -9.07 12.74 -7.38
CA ARG A 581 -10.18 12.73 -8.33
C ARG A 581 -11.52 12.56 -7.63
N ASP A 582 -11.63 11.56 -6.75
CA ASP A 582 -12.86 11.23 -6.03
C ASP A 582 -13.35 12.40 -5.17
N ASN A 583 -12.44 13.12 -4.53
CA ASN A 583 -12.75 14.30 -3.74
C ASN A 583 -13.39 15.41 -4.61
N ALA A 584 -12.77 15.74 -5.75
CA ALA A 584 -13.29 16.76 -6.65
C ALA A 584 -14.70 16.40 -7.19
N LEU A 585 -14.89 15.16 -7.63
CA LEU A 585 -16.18 14.68 -8.11
C LEU A 585 -17.25 14.64 -6.99
N THR A 586 -16.85 14.30 -5.76
CA THR A 586 -17.80 14.25 -4.63
C THR A 586 -18.29 15.64 -4.24
N VAL A 587 -17.35 16.59 -4.03
CA VAL A 587 -17.73 17.93 -3.56
C VAL A 587 -18.48 18.73 -4.63
N SER A 588 -18.34 18.35 -5.90
CA SER A 588 -19.10 18.94 -7.02
C SER A 588 -20.43 18.25 -7.31
N GLY A 589 -20.74 17.14 -6.64
CA GLY A 589 -21.95 16.36 -6.88
C GLY A 589 -21.94 15.50 -8.17
N LEU A 590 -20.80 15.42 -8.86
CA LEU A 590 -20.67 14.64 -10.09
C LEU A 590 -20.41 13.15 -9.87
N LEU A 591 -19.95 12.75 -8.67
CA LEU A 591 -19.54 11.37 -8.42
C LEU A 591 -20.67 10.35 -8.59
N ILE A 592 -20.44 9.36 -9.42
CA ILE A 592 -21.31 8.19 -9.57
C ILE A 592 -20.83 7.05 -8.67
N GLN A 593 -21.61 6.77 -7.63
CA GLN A 593 -21.29 5.76 -6.62
C GLN A 593 -21.74 4.35 -7.03
N LYS A 594 -21.26 3.88 -8.19
CA LYS A 594 -21.51 2.50 -8.63
C LYS A 594 -20.33 1.61 -8.24
N ILE A 595 -20.59 0.59 -7.44
CA ILE A 595 -19.59 -0.38 -7.01
C ILE A 595 -19.34 -1.43 -8.10
N GLY A 596 -18.06 -1.79 -8.32
CA GLY A 596 -17.68 -2.85 -9.24
C GLY A 596 -17.91 -2.56 -10.73
N GLY A 597 -17.70 -3.57 -11.57
CA GLY A 597 -17.91 -3.50 -13.00
C GLY A 597 -16.70 -2.99 -13.79
N ARG A 598 -16.86 -2.82 -15.09
CA ARG A 598 -15.78 -2.48 -16.02
C ARG A 598 -15.02 -1.23 -15.63
N SER A 599 -13.71 -1.22 -15.94
CA SER A 599 -12.87 -0.03 -15.89
C SER A 599 -13.36 1.02 -16.89
N VAL A 600 -13.16 2.30 -16.54
CA VAL A 600 -13.62 3.46 -17.31
C VAL A 600 -12.45 4.30 -17.81
N LYS A 601 -12.64 5.00 -18.90
CA LYS A 601 -11.63 5.87 -19.54
C LYS A 601 -12.03 7.34 -19.36
N PRO A 602 -11.55 8.04 -18.32
CA PRO A 602 -11.78 9.48 -18.15
C PRO A 602 -11.15 10.31 -19.28
N TYR A 603 -11.38 11.64 -19.27
CA TYR A 603 -10.71 12.54 -20.20
C TYR A 603 -9.20 12.38 -20.16
N GLN A 604 -8.55 12.44 -21.32
CA GLN A 604 -7.12 12.35 -21.48
C GLN A 604 -6.66 13.27 -22.60
N PRO A 605 -5.49 13.91 -22.52
CA PRO A 605 -4.96 14.73 -23.58
C PRO A 605 -4.89 13.98 -24.92
N ALA A 606 -5.31 14.64 -25.99
CA ALA A 606 -5.25 14.07 -27.33
C ALA A 606 -3.79 13.70 -27.68
N GLY A 607 -3.61 12.59 -28.38
CA GLY A 607 -2.29 12.12 -28.81
C GLY A 607 -1.43 11.44 -27.74
N TYR A 608 -1.86 11.38 -26.47
CA TYR A 608 -1.06 10.72 -25.42
C TYR A 608 -0.78 9.24 -25.73
N TRP A 609 -1.72 8.53 -26.36
CA TRP A 609 -1.52 7.14 -26.79
C TRP A 609 -0.92 6.99 -28.21
N ALA A 610 -0.49 8.08 -28.85
CA ALA A 610 0.08 8.01 -30.21
C ALA A 610 1.32 7.11 -30.31
N ASN A 611 2.06 6.95 -29.20
CA ASN A 611 3.24 6.09 -29.13
C ASN A 611 2.93 4.61 -28.79
N LEU A 612 1.66 4.23 -28.58
CA LEU A 612 1.24 2.84 -28.49
C LEU A 612 1.06 2.25 -29.89
N HIS A 613 2.16 1.83 -30.53
CA HIS A 613 2.18 1.51 -31.95
C HIS A 613 1.76 0.07 -32.29
N PHE A 614 1.85 -0.89 -31.37
CA PHE A 614 1.60 -2.30 -31.66
C PHE A 614 0.60 -2.96 -30.70
N PRO A 615 -0.68 -3.07 -31.09
CA PRO A 615 -1.32 -2.45 -32.27
C PRO A 615 -1.54 -0.94 -32.05
N GLN A 616 -1.56 -0.18 -33.14
CA GLN A 616 -1.89 1.25 -33.07
C GLN A 616 -3.29 1.42 -32.46
N ARG A 617 -3.40 2.29 -31.45
CA ARG A 617 -4.64 2.51 -30.69
C ARG A 617 -4.89 4.00 -30.48
N THR A 618 -6.15 4.36 -30.52
CA THR A 618 -6.62 5.70 -30.20
C THR A 618 -7.37 5.66 -28.87
N TYR A 619 -7.02 6.54 -27.96
CA TYR A 619 -7.79 6.69 -26.74
C TYR A 619 -9.13 7.35 -27.03
N LYS A 620 -10.20 6.70 -26.63
CA LYS A 620 -11.55 7.26 -26.66
C LYS A 620 -12.07 7.28 -25.23
N HIS A 621 -12.31 8.47 -24.69
CA HIS A 621 -12.89 8.60 -23.36
C HIS A 621 -14.35 8.12 -23.34
N ASP A 622 -14.77 7.64 -22.19
CA ASP A 622 -16.15 7.27 -21.94
C ASP A 622 -17.07 8.50 -21.86
N THR A 623 -18.36 8.28 -22.00
CA THR A 623 -19.40 9.30 -21.91
C THR A 623 -20.46 8.94 -20.87
N GLY A 624 -21.31 9.89 -20.52
CA GLY A 624 -22.37 9.69 -19.53
C GLY A 624 -21.83 9.36 -18.14
N SER A 625 -22.53 8.53 -17.39
CA SER A 625 -22.19 8.18 -15.99
C SER A 625 -20.83 7.50 -15.84
N ALA A 626 -20.30 6.86 -16.86
CA ALA A 626 -19.00 6.21 -16.83
C ALA A 626 -17.86 7.22 -16.63
N GLN A 627 -18.01 8.45 -17.15
CA GLN A 627 -17.03 9.53 -17.00
C GLN A 627 -16.81 9.95 -15.55
N TYR A 628 -17.80 9.77 -14.67
CA TYR A 628 -17.78 10.29 -13.30
C TYR A 628 -17.64 9.21 -12.23
N ARG A 629 -17.12 8.04 -12.60
CA ARG A 629 -16.82 6.97 -11.65
C ARG A 629 -15.58 7.29 -10.83
N ARG A 630 -15.45 6.61 -9.68
CA ARG A 630 -14.29 6.72 -8.79
C ARG A 630 -12.98 6.40 -9.52
N GLY A 631 -11.90 7.03 -9.08
CA GLY A 631 -10.55 6.84 -9.61
C GLY A 631 -10.05 5.40 -9.58
N LEU A 632 -10.49 4.59 -8.61
CA LEU A 632 -10.24 3.15 -8.53
C LEU A 632 -10.66 2.40 -9.81
N TYR A 633 -11.67 2.87 -10.52
CA TYR A 633 -12.19 2.26 -11.74
C TYR A 633 -11.56 2.82 -13.01
N THR A 634 -10.64 3.78 -12.91
CA THR A 634 -9.91 4.27 -14.09
C THR A 634 -9.15 3.13 -14.75
N HIS A 635 -9.25 3.04 -16.06
CA HIS A 635 -8.54 2.05 -16.87
C HIS A 635 -7.02 2.10 -16.61
N TRP A 636 -6.44 0.99 -16.15
CA TRP A 636 -5.05 0.90 -15.74
C TRP A 636 -4.19 0.33 -16.86
N GLN A 637 -3.81 1.22 -17.81
CA GLN A 637 -2.85 0.91 -18.87
C GLN A 637 -1.43 0.99 -18.30
N ARG A 638 -0.70 -0.12 -18.25
CA ARG A 638 0.56 -0.20 -17.51
C ARG A 638 1.63 0.75 -18.05
N GLN A 639 1.89 0.73 -19.36
CA GLN A 639 2.91 1.59 -19.97
C GLN A 639 2.46 3.04 -20.18
N PHE A 640 1.16 3.28 -20.27
CA PHE A 640 0.58 4.59 -20.50
C PHE A 640 -0.53 4.88 -19.49
N LEU A 641 -0.16 4.87 -18.22
CA LEU A 641 -1.07 5.20 -17.14
C LEU A 641 -1.67 6.60 -17.35
N HIS A 642 -2.94 6.76 -16.99
CA HIS A 642 -3.66 8.02 -17.12
C HIS A 642 -2.84 9.20 -16.52
N PRO A 643 -2.63 10.32 -17.26
CA PRO A 643 -1.72 11.39 -16.86
C PRO A 643 -2.02 11.98 -15.48
N ALA A 644 -3.32 12.11 -15.12
CA ALA A 644 -3.71 12.61 -13.82
C ALA A 644 -3.32 11.64 -12.68
N LEU A 645 -3.39 10.32 -12.91
CA LEU A 645 -2.94 9.33 -11.93
C LEU A 645 -1.41 9.38 -11.77
N LEU A 646 -0.70 9.46 -12.89
CA LEU A 646 0.76 9.53 -12.91
C LEU A 646 1.28 10.79 -12.20
N ALA A 647 0.64 11.95 -12.41
CA ALA A 647 1.01 13.21 -11.77
C ALA A 647 0.88 13.18 -10.23
N PHE A 648 0.08 12.26 -9.70
CA PHE A 648 -0.11 12.02 -8.27
C PHE A 648 0.51 10.71 -7.80
N ASP A 649 1.57 10.24 -8.48
CA ASP A 649 2.43 9.12 -8.09
C ASP A 649 1.72 7.74 -8.02
N ALA A 650 0.67 7.52 -8.80
CA ALA A 650 0.12 6.18 -8.94
C ALA A 650 1.13 5.28 -9.69
N PRO A 651 1.37 4.03 -9.24
CA PRO A 651 2.35 3.14 -9.86
C PRO A 651 1.83 2.57 -11.18
N ALA A 652 2.73 2.20 -12.09
CA ALA A 652 2.39 1.51 -13.32
C ALA A 652 1.79 0.10 -13.09
N ARG A 653 2.04 -0.50 -11.91
CA ARG A 653 1.65 -1.88 -11.56
C ARG A 653 2.22 -2.92 -12.51
N GLU A 654 3.39 -2.66 -13.05
CA GLU A 654 4.19 -3.66 -13.77
C GLU A 654 4.76 -4.70 -12.80
N GLU A 655 5.13 -4.23 -11.62
CA GLU A 655 5.64 -5.02 -10.50
C GLU A 655 4.84 -4.76 -9.22
N CYS A 656 5.05 -5.62 -8.20
CA CYS A 656 4.50 -5.43 -6.86
C CYS A 656 4.98 -4.10 -6.27
N THR A 657 4.04 -3.22 -5.93
CA THR A 657 4.34 -1.92 -5.33
C THR A 657 3.78 -1.85 -3.91
N VAL A 658 4.64 -1.81 -2.92
CA VAL A 658 4.27 -1.78 -1.49
C VAL A 658 4.03 -0.38 -0.97
N GLU A 659 4.66 0.61 -1.57
CA GLU A 659 4.57 2.01 -1.17
C GLU A 659 4.60 2.91 -2.40
N ARG A 660 3.70 3.89 -2.43
CA ARG A 660 3.71 4.95 -3.44
C ARG A 660 4.55 6.12 -2.92
N PRO A 661 5.40 6.74 -3.76
CA PRO A 661 6.00 8.03 -3.43
C PRO A 661 4.90 9.08 -3.21
N ARG A 662 5.24 10.17 -2.56
CA ARG A 662 4.36 11.33 -2.37
C ARG A 662 5.14 12.58 -2.73
N SER A 663 5.30 12.79 -4.03
CA SER A 663 5.99 13.96 -4.56
C SER A 663 5.10 15.20 -4.50
N ASN A 664 5.73 16.37 -4.50
CA ASN A 664 5.05 17.65 -4.66
C ASN A 664 5.65 18.34 -5.89
N THR A 665 5.06 18.06 -7.05
CA THR A 665 5.55 18.54 -8.34
C THR A 665 4.66 19.64 -8.91
N PRO A 666 5.20 20.57 -9.71
CA PRO A 666 4.40 21.53 -10.47
C PRO A 666 3.36 20.84 -11.39
N LEU A 667 3.68 19.64 -11.89
CA LEU A 667 2.77 18.87 -12.74
C LEU A 667 1.47 18.51 -12.02
N ALA A 668 1.53 18.14 -10.72
CA ALA A 668 0.35 17.89 -9.92
C ALA A 668 -0.56 19.12 -9.83
N ALA A 669 0.02 20.30 -9.60
CA ALA A 669 -0.72 21.56 -9.59
C ALA A 669 -1.32 21.90 -10.96
N LEU A 670 -0.58 21.67 -12.06
CA LEU A 670 -1.09 21.85 -13.43
C LEU A 670 -2.26 20.93 -13.75
N VAL A 671 -2.23 19.68 -13.31
CA VAL A 671 -3.36 18.74 -13.46
C VAL A 671 -4.57 19.27 -12.72
N MET A 672 -4.44 19.74 -11.48
CA MET A 672 -5.57 20.32 -10.73
C MET A 672 -6.18 21.55 -11.40
N LEU A 673 -5.37 22.30 -12.14
CA LEU A 673 -5.83 23.53 -12.83
C LEU A 673 -6.37 23.26 -14.24
N ASN A 674 -5.88 22.26 -14.98
CA ASN A 674 -6.09 22.12 -16.41
C ASN A 674 -6.74 20.80 -16.86
N ASP A 675 -6.80 19.77 -15.99
CA ASP A 675 -7.47 18.51 -16.35
C ASP A 675 -8.97 18.77 -16.54
N PRO A 676 -9.57 18.37 -17.68
CA PRO A 676 -10.99 18.60 -17.94
C PRO A 676 -11.93 18.09 -16.85
N SER A 677 -11.57 16.97 -16.17
CA SER A 677 -12.38 16.46 -15.05
C SER A 677 -12.36 17.43 -13.86
N GLN A 678 -11.21 18.08 -13.59
CA GLN A 678 -11.08 19.05 -12.49
C GLN A 678 -11.81 20.35 -12.81
N ILE A 679 -11.74 20.83 -14.07
CA ILE A 679 -12.43 22.03 -14.52
C ILE A 679 -13.95 21.81 -14.48
N GLU A 680 -14.42 20.67 -14.97
CA GLU A 680 -15.84 20.32 -14.95
C GLU A 680 -16.36 20.18 -13.50
N ALA A 681 -15.57 19.58 -12.61
CA ALA A 681 -15.90 19.53 -11.18
C ALA A 681 -15.97 20.94 -10.56
N ALA A 682 -15.03 21.82 -10.91
CA ALA A 682 -15.03 23.22 -10.46
C ALA A 682 -16.27 23.96 -10.97
N ARG A 683 -16.68 23.75 -12.23
CA ARG A 683 -17.91 24.32 -12.81
C ARG A 683 -19.15 23.83 -12.08
N ALA A 684 -19.32 22.52 -11.92
CA ALA A 684 -20.48 21.95 -11.24
C ALA A 684 -20.57 22.43 -9.78
N LEU A 685 -19.44 22.59 -9.10
CA LEU A 685 -19.37 23.16 -7.75
C LEU A 685 -19.76 24.64 -7.75
N ALA A 686 -19.31 25.43 -8.72
CA ALA A 686 -19.71 26.84 -8.90
C ALA A 686 -21.21 26.97 -9.14
N GLU A 687 -21.76 26.16 -10.05
CA GLU A 687 -23.22 26.13 -10.31
C GLU A 687 -24.01 25.75 -9.05
N HIS A 688 -23.53 24.80 -8.26
CA HIS A 688 -24.17 24.40 -7.00
C HIS A 688 -24.24 25.56 -6.00
N ILE A 689 -23.14 26.32 -5.84
CA ILE A 689 -23.10 27.50 -4.96
C ILE A 689 -24.00 28.62 -5.47
N LEU A 690 -23.98 28.91 -6.77
CA LEU A 690 -24.77 29.98 -7.35
C LEU A 690 -26.29 29.70 -7.38
N LYS A 691 -26.68 28.44 -7.54
CA LYS A 691 -28.08 27.99 -7.45
C LYS A 691 -28.60 27.85 -6.03
N SER A 692 -27.72 27.91 -5.04
CA SER A 692 -28.17 27.93 -3.66
C SER A 692 -28.87 29.26 -3.36
N ASN A 693 -29.88 29.25 -2.48
CA ASN A 693 -30.61 30.49 -2.10
C ASN A 693 -29.75 31.40 -1.16
N ILE A 694 -28.42 31.35 -1.30
CA ILE A 694 -27.47 32.14 -0.49
C ILE A 694 -27.16 33.45 -1.23
N ILE A 695 -27.60 34.58 -0.70
CA ILE A 695 -27.49 35.90 -1.38
C ILE A 695 -26.13 36.56 -1.08
N SER A 696 -25.62 36.44 0.14
CA SER A 696 -24.38 37.11 0.55
C SER A 696 -23.14 36.39 0.02
N LEU A 697 -22.25 37.11 -0.67
CA LEU A 697 -20.95 36.58 -1.13
C LEU A 697 -20.17 35.91 0.00
N LYS A 698 -20.19 36.50 1.19
CA LYS A 698 -19.53 35.95 2.39
C LYS A 698 -20.09 34.56 2.71
N ASP A 699 -21.39 34.38 2.66
CA ASP A 699 -22.03 33.12 3.00
C ASP A 699 -21.86 32.07 1.87
N GLN A 700 -21.82 32.51 0.60
CA GLN A 700 -21.47 31.67 -0.56
C GLN A 700 -20.05 31.12 -0.42
N LEU A 701 -19.07 31.98 -0.06
CA LEU A 701 -17.69 31.54 0.19
C LEU A 701 -17.63 30.60 1.39
N ASN A 702 -18.38 30.86 2.48
CA ASN A 702 -18.45 29.95 3.62
C ASN A 702 -19.04 28.60 3.25
N ALA A 703 -20.09 28.56 2.43
CA ALA A 703 -20.69 27.33 1.92
C ALA A 703 -19.66 26.53 1.08
N LEU A 704 -18.91 27.22 0.21
CA LEU A 704 -17.82 26.63 -0.55
C LEU A 704 -16.75 26.01 0.39
N GLY A 705 -16.33 26.74 1.43
CA GLY A 705 -15.36 26.25 2.41
C GLY A 705 -15.87 25.03 3.18
N GLN A 706 -17.13 25.03 3.60
CA GLN A 706 -17.79 23.89 4.25
C GLN A 706 -17.84 22.67 3.34
N GLN A 707 -18.21 22.87 2.08
CA GLN A 707 -18.33 21.79 1.08
C GLN A 707 -16.97 21.12 0.81
N VAL A 708 -15.92 21.92 0.61
CA VAL A 708 -14.61 21.42 0.15
C VAL A 708 -13.68 21.06 1.32
N LEU A 709 -13.65 21.89 2.37
CA LEU A 709 -12.69 21.81 3.48
C LEU A 709 -13.30 21.35 4.80
N SER A 710 -14.63 21.19 4.87
CA SER A 710 -15.37 20.90 6.10
C SER A 710 -15.20 22.01 7.17
N ARG A 711 -14.91 23.23 6.75
CA ARG A 711 -14.81 24.44 7.58
C ARG A 711 -15.14 25.70 6.82
N SER A 712 -15.54 26.76 7.52
CA SER A 712 -15.63 28.10 6.92
C SER A 712 -14.25 28.69 6.66
N PHE A 713 -14.17 29.59 5.67
CA PHE A 713 -12.98 30.40 5.46
C PHE A 713 -12.83 31.47 6.55
N ASN A 714 -11.60 31.74 6.94
CA ASN A 714 -11.29 32.87 7.79
C ASN A 714 -11.36 34.20 7.01
N ASN A 715 -11.34 35.35 7.72
CA ASN A 715 -11.49 36.66 7.10
C ASN A 715 -10.44 36.94 5.99
N LYS A 716 -9.18 36.50 6.15
CA LYS A 716 -8.13 36.73 5.15
C LYS A 716 -8.40 35.90 3.90
N GLU A 717 -8.80 34.63 4.06
CA GLU A 717 -9.17 33.75 2.94
C GLU A 717 -10.36 34.32 2.18
N GLN A 718 -11.39 34.81 2.89
CA GLN A 718 -12.57 35.43 2.26
C GLN A 718 -12.22 36.66 1.45
N ILE A 719 -11.37 37.56 2.00
CA ILE A 719 -10.91 38.77 1.26
C ILE A 719 -10.16 38.39 -0.02
N LEU A 720 -9.27 37.40 0.04
CA LEU A 720 -8.50 36.95 -1.11
C LEU A 720 -9.40 36.32 -2.20
N LEU A 721 -10.34 35.45 -1.80
CA LEU A 721 -11.26 34.80 -2.73
C LEU A 721 -12.26 35.82 -3.35
N ALA A 722 -12.75 36.78 -2.56
CA ALA A 722 -13.61 37.84 -3.07
C ALA A 722 -12.86 38.79 -4.06
N LYS A 723 -11.56 39.04 -3.80
CA LYS A 723 -10.71 39.77 -4.74
C LYS A 723 -10.55 39.00 -6.05
N LEU A 724 -10.18 37.70 -5.95
CA LEU A 724 -10.02 36.82 -7.10
C LEU A 724 -11.31 36.78 -7.97
N LEU A 725 -12.47 36.68 -7.33
CA LEU A 725 -13.76 36.66 -8.02
C LEU A 725 -13.98 37.95 -8.83
N ARG A 726 -13.72 39.13 -8.23
CA ARG A 726 -13.89 40.43 -8.91
C ARG A 726 -12.96 40.56 -10.11
N GLU A 727 -11.67 40.26 -9.93
CA GLU A 727 -10.67 40.34 -10.99
C GLU A 727 -11.06 39.46 -12.19
N HIS A 728 -11.57 38.27 -11.96
CA HIS A 728 -12.03 37.39 -13.05
C HIS A 728 -13.39 37.80 -13.63
N ILE A 729 -14.27 38.47 -12.89
CA ILE A 729 -15.46 39.08 -13.48
C ILE A 729 -15.04 40.17 -14.50
N GLU A 730 -14.18 41.11 -14.12
CA GLU A 730 -13.66 42.18 -14.98
C GLU A 730 -12.95 41.62 -16.23
N GLU A 731 -12.13 40.55 -16.02
CA GLU A 731 -11.42 39.87 -17.13
C GLU A 731 -12.40 39.25 -18.14
N PHE A 732 -13.42 38.51 -17.69
CA PHE A 732 -14.37 37.83 -18.54
C PHE A 732 -15.41 38.78 -19.11
N GLU A 733 -15.73 39.90 -18.47
CA GLU A 733 -16.51 40.98 -19.07
C GLU A 733 -15.78 41.60 -20.28
N SER A 734 -14.46 41.74 -20.16
CA SER A 734 -13.60 42.23 -21.25
C SER A 734 -13.41 41.21 -22.37
N ASN A 735 -13.52 39.90 -22.06
CA ASN A 735 -13.27 38.79 -22.99
C ASN A 735 -14.35 37.68 -22.85
N PRO A 736 -15.61 37.95 -23.27
CA PRO A 736 -16.69 36.98 -23.10
C PRO A 736 -16.49 35.64 -23.81
N SER A 737 -15.70 35.63 -24.91
CA SER A 737 -15.39 34.39 -25.64
C SER A 737 -14.53 33.40 -24.81
N GLU A 738 -13.68 33.91 -23.94
CA GLU A 738 -12.89 33.02 -23.02
C GLU A 738 -13.79 32.46 -21.91
N ALA A 739 -14.77 33.23 -21.43
CA ALA A 739 -15.79 32.71 -20.53
C ALA A 739 -16.59 31.55 -21.18
N ASP A 740 -17.02 31.74 -22.45
CA ASP A 740 -17.71 30.69 -23.21
C ASP A 740 -16.90 29.43 -23.38
N LYS A 741 -15.60 29.54 -23.66
CA LYS A 741 -14.69 28.40 -23.77
C LYS A 741 -14.55 27.66 -22.42
N LEU A 742 -14.35 28.42 -21.35
CA LEU A 742 -14.14 27.82 -20.02
C LEU A 742 -15.38 27.08 -19.52
N VAL A 743 -16.57 27.69 -19.62
CA VAL A 743 -17.81 27.05 -19.15
C VAL A 743 -18.24 25.86 -20.01
N SER A 744 -17.75 25.74 -21.25
CA SER A 744 -18.08 24.64 -22.15
C SER A 744 -17.26 23.38 -21.92
N ILE A 745 -16.22 23.42 -21.05
CA ILE A 745 -15.37 22.25 -20.76
C ILE A 745 -16.17 21.20 -19.98
N GLY A 746 -16.15 19.95 -20.47
CA GLY A 746 -16.82 18.81 -19.85
C GLY A 746 -18.04 18.35 -20.65
N LEU A 747 -18.73 17.32 -20.15
CA LEU A 747 -19.88 16.67 -20.79
C LEU A 747 -21.20 17.00 -20.11
N THR A 748 -21.20 17.48 -18.87
CA THR A 748 -22.45 17.90 -18.22
C THR A 748 -22.99 19.18 -18.88
N PRO A 749 -24.31 19.29 -19.06
CA PRO A 749 -24.90 20.50 -19.60
C PRO A 749 -24.60 21.74 -18.78
N VAL A 750 -24.28 22.84 -19.41
CA VAL A 750 -24.07 24.14 -18.77
C VAL A 750 -25.40 24.71 -18.33
N SER A 751 -25.51 25.26 -17.13
CA SER A 751 -26.72 25.94 -16.68
C SER A 751 -27.04 27.15 -17.54
N SER A 752 -28.27 27.21 -18.04
CA SER A 752 -28.79 28.39 -18.77
C SER A 752 -29.28 29.51 -17.85
N GLU A 753 -29.40 29.26 -16.56
CA GLU A 753 -29.93 30.20 -15.56
C GLU A 753 -28.85 31.15 -15.01
N ILE A 754 -27.58 30.83 -15.20
CA ILE A 754 -26.46 31.59 -14.66
C ILE A 754 -25.74 32.32 -15.79
N PRO A 755 -25.47 33.64 -15.66
CA PRO A 755 -24.67 34.36 -16.65
C PRO A 755 -23.31 33.73 -16.84
N LYS A 756 -22.87 33.52 -18.07
CA LYS A 756 -21.62 32.78 -18.35
C LYS A 756 -20.37 33.47 -17.79
N VAL A 757 -20.34 34.80 -17.79
CA VAL A 757 -19.24 35.59 -17.19
C VAL A 757 -19.15 35.31 -15.69
N GLU A 758 -20.27 35.39 -15.00
CA GLU A 758 -20.31 35.10 -13.56
C GLU A 758 -19.91 33.66 -13.25
N LEU A 759 -20.45 32.70 -14.03
CA LEU A 759 -20.08 31.29 -13.87
C LEU A 759 -18.59 31.06 -14.11
N ALA A 760 -18.00 31.64 -15.16
CA ALA A 760 -16.56 31.52 -15.47
C ALA A 760 -15.70 32.10 -14.35
N ALA A 761 -16.06 33.24 -13.78
CA ALA A 761 -15.36 33.84 -12.65
C ALA A 761 -15.43 32.93 -11.40
N TRP A 762 -16.61 32.35 -11.11
CA TRP A 762 -16.75 31.40 -10.01
C TRP A 762 -16.01 30.08 -10.27
N ILE A 763 -15.89 29.61 -11.52
CA ILE A 763 -15.02 28.47 -11.87
C ILE A 763 -13.58 28.76 -11.45
N SER A 764 -13.07 29.97 -11.68
CA SER A 764 -11.71 30.35 -11.26
C SER A 764 -11.54 30.28 -9.75
N VAL A 765 -12.54 30.73 -8.98
CA VAL A 765 -12.53 30.63 -7.51
C VAL A 765 -12.58 29.18 -7.03
N THR A 766 -13.49 28.37 -7.57
CA THR A 766 -13.64 26.97 -7.17
C THR A 766 -12.41 26.14 -7.57
N ARG A 767 -11.79 26.39 -8.74
CA ARG A 767 -10.50 25.79 -9.14
C ARG A 767 -9.39 26.12 -8.14
N ALA A 768 -9.29 27.37 -7.71
CA ALA A 768 -8.30 27.78 -6.70
C ALA A 768 -8.52 27.04 -5.39
N VAL A 769 -9.76 26.90 -4.93
CA VAL A 769 -10.09 26.16 -3.70
C VAL A 769 -9.85 24.66 -3.83
N LEU A 770 -10.17 24.04 -4.95
CA LEU A 770 -9.88 22.63 -5.23
C LEU A 770 -8.37 22.35 -5.26
N ASN A 771 -7.56 23.31 -5.69
CA ASN A 771 -6.09 23.19 -5.77
C ASN A 771 -5.37 23.56 -4.44
N LEU A 772 -6.09 23.94 -3.39
CA LEU A 772 -5.48 24.16 -2.08
C LEU A 772 -4.84 22.87 -1.56
N HIS A 773 -3.65 22.99 -0.98
CA HIS A 773 -3.00 21.86 -0.34
C HIS A 773 -3.89 21.18 0.72
N GLU A 774 -4.71 21.93 1.44
CA GLU A 774 -5.66 21.40 2.43
C GLU A 774 -6.74 20.52 1.78
N THR A 775 -7.18 20.86 0.56
CA THR A 775 -8.19 20.09 -0.19
C THR A 775 -7.70 18.68 -0.52
N ILE A 776 -6.44 18.57 -0.92
CA ILE A 776 -5.82 17.31 -1.37
C ILE A 776 -4.99 16.63 -0.27
N THR A 777 -5.13 17.06 0.97
CA THR A 777 -4.36 16.53 2.11
C THR A 777 -5.28 15.93 3.16
N ARG A 778 -4.86 14.80 3.69
CA ARG A 778 -5.42 14.18 4.88
C ARG A 778 -4.72 14.76 6.10
N ASN A 779 -5.44 15.46 6.97
CA ASN A 779 -4.96 16.16 8.18
C ASN A 779 -5.16 15.36 9.45
#